data_44151b0b01434b33f013a7abb9cdbf7a
#
_entry.id   44151b0b01434b33f013a7abb9cdbf7a
#
_cell.length_a   1.000
_cell.length_b   1.000
_cell.length_c   1.000
_cell.angle_alpha   90.00
_cell.angle_beta   90.00
_cell.angle_gamma   90.00
#
_symmetry.space_group_name_H-M   'P 1'
#
loop_
_entity.id
_entity.type
_entity.pdbx_description
1 polymer ?
#
loop_
_entity_poly.entity_id
_entity_poly.type
_entity_poly.pdbx_seq_one_letter_code
_entity_poly.pdbx_strand_id
1 'polypeptide(L)'
;MTRLNRLLLAAFTAAAATPHLFAAPAAPAAPAPPARLPEVVVRANPIHWPDPAAVAAALARPLLETNQPLTEVQDYIESRLPRLDAPRSKGEWQQTARELRRDTLEKVIFRGQARAWRDAELGVEWLDTIPGGPGYHIRKLRYEALPGLWIPALLYVPDNLSGTVPVVLNVNGHDRNGKAADYKQLRCINLAKRGMIALNVEWLGMGQLRGPGNNHGAMNQLDLCGTSGIAPFYLAMTRALDVLLAHRHADRKRVGVAGLSGGGWGTIFISSLDTRVTLANPVAGYSSFFTRARYFSDLGDSEQTPSDLATVVDYAHLTAMMAPRPLLLTFNAKDNCCFRAGHALQPLLDAATPVYHALGKPGALHYHVNLSPGDHNFGEDNREAFYEMLGHHFFPDQPGYSNREIPSQAEVKTAEQLAIPLPANNATLNSLARDLARNLPRREKTFTDQKTAGAWGPDHRLHLQMLVRGADLAVSAKHIAAGEKDGLWTSHWQLRLGGDWTVPVVELAYGVPKSTVVFIADAGRAKSSPEIERLLADGKRVLAVDPFYFGESKIASHDWLFAILAAATGERPLGIQASQVAAIARWGRDQFRQGPVELSTVGPRSSTFGLIATALEEKAIGKFERKNPLTSFKTLIDSNRSVNESPELFCFGLLEYFDIPQIELLVAPRQIVTR
;
A
#
# COMPACT_ATOMS: atom_id res chain seq x y z
N MET A 1 19.78 50.12 13.29
CA MET A 1 19.82 51.04 14.45
C MET A 1 19.46 50.19 15.66
N THR A 2 20.44 49.74 16.31
CA THR A 2 21.10 50.15 17.55
C THR A 2 20.40 49.75 18.84
N ARG A 3 21.10 48.90 19.54
CA ARG A 3 21.52 48.86 20.96
C ARG A 3 20.64 47.95 21.87
N LEU A 4 21.18 47.05 22.56
CA LEU A 4 22.34 46.79 23.42
C LEU A 4 21.90 46.59 24.89
N ASN A 5 22.32 45.47 25.45
CA ASN A 5 22.73 45.19 26.82
C ASN A 5 21.92 45.63 28.05
N ARG A 6 21.72 44.71 28.99
CA ARG A 6 22.38 44.79 30.32
C ARG A 6 22.28 43.49 31.11
N LEU A 7 23.48 43.09 31.56
CA LEU A 7 23.77 42.20 32.68
C LEU A 7 23.14 42.68 34.00
N LEU A 8 22.83 41.78 34.88
CA LEU A 8 22.85 42.00 36.31
C LEU A 8 23.42 40.79 37.03
N LEU A 9 24.59 41.00 37.62
CA LEU A 9 25.32 40.20 38.62
C LEU A 9 24.68 40.46 39.98
N ALA A 10 24.48 39.43 40.80
CA ALA A 10 24.34 39.60 42.26
C ALA A 10 25.03 38.43 42.95
N ALA A 11 25.87 38.79 43.90
CA ALA A 11 26.85 38.00 44.58
C ALA A 11 26.34 37.43 45.92
N PHE A 12 26.89 36.28 46.24
CA PHE A 12 27.33 35.71 47.54
C PHE A 12 26.55 35.95 48.85
N THR A 13 26.17 34.84 49.46
CA THR A 13 26.58 34.57 50.88
C THR A 13 26.83 33.07 51.05
N ALA A 14 27.99 32.77 51.63
CA ALA A 14 28.48 31.45 51.99
C ALA A 14 27.85 30.97 53.32
N ALA A 15 27.39 29.74 53.35
CA ALA A 15 27.20 28.98 54.58
C ALA A 15 27.86 27.62 54.42
N ALA A 16 28.83 27.35 55.27
CA ALA A 16 29.56 26.09 55.36
C ALA A 16 28.64 24.98 55.92
N ALA A 17 28.57 23.86 55.21
CA ALA A 17 28.05 22.61 55.74
C ALA A 17 28.91 21.44 55.26
N THR A 18 29.29 20.61 56.18
CA THR A 18 30.15 19.42 56.14
C THR A 18 29.81 18.45 55.01
N PRO A 19 30.82 17.76 54.44
CA PRO A 19 30.60 16.83 53.34
C PRO A 19 30.10 15.48 53.89
N HIS A 20 28.87 15.13 53.59
CA HIS A 20 28.44 13.74 53.59
C HIS A 20 28.90 13.10 52.27
N LEU A 21 29.79 12.10 52.39
CA LEU A 21 30.15 11.19 51.32
C LEU A 21 28.87 10.43 50.85
N PHE A 22 28.32 10.84 49.74
CA PHE A 22 27.45 9.97 48.96
C PHE A 22 28.32 9.21 47.97
N ALA A 23 28.34 7.89 48.13
CA ALA A 23 28.94 6.97 47.16
C ALA A 23 28.23 7.15 45.81
N ALA A 24 29.01 7.42 44.77
CA ALA A 24 28.52 7.45 43.40
C ALA A 24 27.94 6.07 43.05
N PRO A 25 26.81 6.02 42.32
CA PRO A 25 26.31 4.75 41.80
C PRO A 25 27.36 4.17 40.83
N ALA A 26 27.67 2.89 41.02
CA ALA A 26 28.59 2.14 40.20
C ALA A 26 28.15 2.26 38.72
N ALA A 27 29.07 2.60 37.86
CA ALA A 27 28.85 2.55 36.41
C ALA A 27 28.35 1.16 36.01
N PRO A 28 27.39 1.05 35.06
CA PRO A 28 26.95 -0.25 34.59
C PRO A 28 28.17 -1.02 34.06
N ALA A 29 28.32 -2.25 34.50
CA ALA A 29 29.39 -3.13 34.07
C ALA A 29 29.38 -3.21 32.53
N ALA A 30 30.52 -3.03 31.91
CA ALA A 30 30.69 -3.23 30.47
C ALA A 30 30.17 -4.63 30.10
N PRO A 31 29.45 -4.78 28.99
CA PRO A 31 28.97 -6.08 28.57
C PRO A 31 30.16 -7.03 28.45
N ALA A 32 29.99 -8.22 29.00
CA ALA A 32 31.01 -9.26 28.95
C ALA A 32 31.42 -9.48 27.48
N PRO A 33 32.71 -9.62 27.16
CA PRO A 33 33.15 -9.92 25.81
C PRO A 33 32.47 -11.20 25.37
N PRO A 34 32.03 -11.29 24.10
CA PRO A 34 31.38 -12.47 23.57
C PRO A 34 32.28 -13.68 23.81
N ALA A 35 31.69 -14.77 24.26
CA ALA A 35 32.40 -16.01 24.54
C ALA A 35 33.26 -16.38 23.30
N ARG A 36 34.56 -16.47 23.48
CA ARG A 36 35.46 -16.98 22.43
C ARG A 36 35.01 -18.38 22.08
N LEU A 37 34.67 -18.61 20.83
CA LEU A 37 34.52 -19.96 20.30
C LEU A 37 35.84 -20.73 20.57
N PRO A 38 35.79 -22.01 20.95
CA PRO A 38 37.01 -22.77 21.22
C PRO A 38 37.93 -22.75 20.00
N GLU A 39 39.24 -22.60 20.22
CA GLU A 39 40.24 -22.73 19.16
C GLU A 39 40.07 -24.10 18.48
N VAL A 40 39.76 -24.05 17.18
CA VAL A 40 39.63 -25.28 16.38
C VAL A 40 41.00 -25.87 16.17
N VAL A 41 41.34 -26.94 16.89
CA VAL A 41 42.49 -27.78 16.59
C VAL A 41 42.17 -28.55 15.32
N VAL A 42 42.71 -28.09 14.20
CA VAL A 42 42.57 -28.75 12.90
C VAL A 42 43.38 -30.08 12.93
N ARG A 43 42.71 -31.18 13.20
CA ARG A 43 43.25 -32.50 12.86
C ARG A 43 43.04 -32.73 11.36
N ALA A 44 44.12 -32.96 10.61
CA ALA A 44 44.05 -33.36 9.21
C ALA A 44 43.43 -34.76 9.10
N ASN A 45 42.11 -34.84 9.10
CA ASN A 45 41.36 -36.03 8.69
C ASN A 45 41.06 -35.96 7.18
N PRO A 46 40.91 -37.08 6.49
CA PRO A 46 40.53 -37.07 5.07
C PRO A 46 39.25 -36.26 4.92
N ILE A 47 39.23 -35.39 3.93
CA ILE A 47 38.15 -34.46 3.65
C ILE A 47 36.88 -35.26 3.33
N HIS A 48 36.12 -35.63 4.34
CA HIS A 48 34.72 -36.05 4.18
C HIS A 48 33.88 -34.79 4.00
N TRP A 49 33.40 -34.58 2.80
CA TRP A 49 32.50 -33.48 2.46
C TRP A 49 31.28 -33.51 3.38
N PRO A 50 30.75 -32.36 3.86
CA PRO A 50 29.60 -32.36 4.74
C PRO A 50 28.42 -33.05 4.06
N ASP A 51 27.74 -33.92 4.81
CA ASP A 51 26.52 -34.58 4.39
C ASP A 51 25.49 -33.54 3.94
N PRO A 52 25.02 -33.56 2.66
CA PRO A 52 23.98 -32.64 2.18
C PRO A 52 22.72 -32.65 3.04
N ALA A 53 22.37 -33.78 3.65
CA ALA A 53 21.25 -33.87 4.58
C ALA A 53 21.49 -33.07 5.87
N ALA A 54 22.74 -32.98 6.35
CA ALA A 54 23.06 -32.16 7.52
C ALA A 54 22.95 -30.65 7.20
N VAL A 55 23.41 -30.23 6.00
CA VAL A 55 23.22 -28.83 5.53
C VAL A 55 21.74 -28.51 5.41
N ALA A 56 20.95 -29.34 4.75
CA ALA A 56 19.52 -29.15 4.58
C ALA A 56 18.78 -29.08 5.94
N ALA A 57 19.11 -29.97 6.87
CA ALA A 57 18.50 -29.98 8.21
C ALA A 57 18.82 -28.71 9.00
N ALA A 58 20.06 -28.20 8.94
CA ALA A 58 20.44 -26.96 9.58
C ALA A 58 19.65 -25.76 9.01
N LEU A 59 19.53 -25.68 7.69
CA LEU A 59 18.82 -24.61 7.00
C LEU A 59 17.30 -24.63 7.24
N ALA A 60 16.72 -25.82 7.40
CA ALA A 60 15.27 -25.99 7.59
C ALA A 60 14.81 -25.74 9.04
N ARG A 61 15.75 -25.65 10.01
CA ARG A 61 15.40 -25.45 11.42
C ARG A 61 14.65 -24.14 11.62
N PRO A 62 13.42 -24.17 12.22
CA PRO A 62 12.70 -22.97 12.58
C PRO A 62 13.42 -22.17 13.65
N LEU A 63 13.48 -20.85 13.47
CA LEU A 63 14.13 -19.91 14.39
C LEU A 63 13.17 -18.86 14.92
N LEU A 64 12.04 -18.63 14.26
CA LEU A 64 11.01 -17.67 14.66
C LEU A 64 9.85 -18.39 15.35
N GLU A 65 9.15 -17.69 16.22
CA GLU A 65 7.90 -18.17 16.77
C GLU A 65 6.80 -18.15 15.70
N THR A 66 5.79 -19.01 15.89
CA THR A 66 4.62 -19.04 15.01
C THR A 66 3.97 -17.66 14.98
N ASN A 67 3.69 -17.13 13.78
CA ASN A 67 3.10 -15.80 13.56
C ASN A 67 3.98 -14.59 13.99
N GLN A 68 5.21 -14.77 14.45
CA GLN A 68 6.08 -13.64 14.78
C GLN A 68 6.24 -12.64 13.62
N PRO A 69 6.47 -13.04 12.36
CA PRO A 69 6.53 -12.10 11.24
C PRO A 69 5.23 -11.30 11.05
N LEU A 70 4.09 -11.94 11.29
CA LEU A 70 2.79 -11.27 11.21
C LEU A 70 2.64 -10.22 12.32
N THR A 71 2.93 -10.60 13.56
CA THR A 71 2.81 -9.68 14.71
C THR A 71 3.74 -8.47 14.52
N GLU A 72 4.98 -8.69 14.11
CA GLU A 72 5.95 -7.61 13.90
C GLU A 72 5.51 -6.64 12.79
N VAL A 73 4.95 -7.13 11.67
CA VAL A 73 4.45 -6.23 10.62
C VAL A 73 3.19 -5.49 11.05
N GLN A 74 2.31 -6.12 11.84
CA GLN A 74 1.14 -5.45 12.40
C GLN A 74 1.54 -4.29 13.32
N ASP A 75 2.43 -4.54 14.27
CA ASP A 75 2.92 -3.52 15.21
C ASP A 75 3.68 -2.41 14.47
N TYR A 76 4.48 -2.78 13.46
CA TYR A 76 5.19 -1.83 12.60
C TYR A 76 4.25 -0.88 11.87
N ILE A 77 3.19 -1.42 11.25
CA ILE A 77 2.17 -0.64 10.56
C ILE A 77 1.44 0.27 11.56
N GLU A 78 0.93 -0.30 12.66
CA GLU A 78 0.15 0.45 13.65
C GLU A 78 0.91 1.63 14.25
N SER A 79 2.21 1.46 14.49
CA SER A 79 3.06 2.55 15.03
C SER A 79 3.19 3.75 14.09
N ARG A 80 2.83 3.59 12.80
CA ARG A 80 2.96 4.59 11.73
C ARG A 80 1.64 5.15 11.22
N LEU A 81 0.52 4.67 11.76
CA LEU A 81 -0.80 5.18 11.35
C LEU A 81 -1.04 6.59 11.90
N PRO A 82 -1.63 7.49 11.10
CA PRO A 82 -1.99 8.81 11.56
C PRO A 82 -3.12 8.73 12.59
N ARG A 83 -3.03 9.53 13.64
CA ARG A 83 -4.09 9.65 14.65
C ARG A 83 -5.06 10.75 14.27
N LEU A 84 -6.34 10.53 14.53
CA LEU A 84 -7.37 11.53 14.40
C LEU A 84 -7.80 12.01 15.80
N ASP A 85 -7.42 13.23 16.13
CA ASP A 85 -7.86 13.86 17.39
C ASP A 85 -9.25 14.49 17.23
N ALA A 86 -10.05 14.43 18.29
CA ALA A 86 -11.33 15.09 18.33
C ALA A 86 -11.14 16.62 18.23
N PRO A 87 -11.85 17.32 17.31
CA PRO A 87 -11.66 18.75 17.14
C PRO A 87 -12.24 19.52 18.34
N ARG A 88 -11.52 20.58 18.74
CA ARG A 88 -11.95 21.47 19.83
C ARG A 88 -13.02 22.47 19.39
N SER A 89 -13.12 22.73 18.09
CA SER A 89 -14.08 23.67 17.53
C SER A 89 -14.43 23.34 16.08
N LYS A 90 -15.57 23.91 15.63
CA LYS A 90 -15.99 23.86 14.22
C LYS A 90 -14.94 24.45 13.27
N GLY A 91 -14.34 25.59 13.64
CA GLY A 91 -13.34 26.28 12.82
C GLY A 91 -12.08 25.45 12.65
N GLU A 92 -11.59 24.86 13.73
CA GLU A 92 -10.43 23.94 13.71
C GLU A 92 -10.68 22.76 12.75
N TRP A 93 -11.82 22.08 12.90
CA TRP A 93 -12.15 20.97 12.01
C TRP A 93 -12.23 21.38 10.53
N GLN A 94 -12.87 22.51 10.26
CA GLN A 94 -12.99 23.00 8.88
C GLN A 94 -11.63 23.28 8.24
N GLN A 95 -10.66 23.76 9.02
CA GLN A 95 -9.30 23.96 8.56
C GLN A 95 -8.60 22.60 8.36
N THR A 96 -8.62 21.73 9.37
CA THR A 96 -8.03 20.38 9.31
C THR A 96 -8.55 19.59 8.10
N ALA A 97 -9.86 19.55 7.91
CA ALA A 97 -10.47 18.84 6.79
C ALA A 97 -10.07 19.42 5.41
N ARG A 98 -9.86 20.74 5.30
CA ARG A 98 -9.36 21.36 4.07
C ARG A 98 -7.91 20.97 3.81
N GLU A 99 -7.07 20.99 4.84
CA GLU A 99 -5.65 20.61 4.74
C GLU A 99 -5.49 19.13 4.39
N LEU A 100 -6.17 18.23 5.11
CA LEU A 100 -6.16 16.80 4.82
C LEU A 100 -6.61 16.51 3.38
N ARG A 101 -7.68 17.17 2.92
CA ARG A 101 -8.18 17.01 1.55
C ARG A 101 -7.17 17.48 0.52
N ARG A 102 -6.63 18.69 0.68
CA ARG A 102 -5.59 19.23 -0.19
C ARG A 102 -4.39 18.29 -0.25
N ASP A 103 -3.89 17.89 0.92
CA ASP A 103 -2.67 17.09 1.03
C ASP A 103 -2.87 15.69 0.46
N THR A 104 -4.04 15.07 0.66
CA THR A 104 -4.37 13.79 0.02
C THR A 104 -4.40 13.91 -1.51
N LEU A 105 -5.04 14.95 -2.03
CA LEU A 105 -5.11 15.18 -3.47
C LEU A 105 -3.72 15.45 -4.06
N GLU A 106 -2.91 16.30 -3.45
CA GLU A 106 -1.64 16.74 -4.02
C GLU A 106 -0.48 15.77 -3.77
N LYS A 107 -0.41 15.19 -2.54
CA LYS A 107 0.73 14.36 -2.12
C LYS A 107 0.51 12.86 -2.34
N VAL A 108 -0.75 12.42 -2.55
CA VAL A 108 -1.06 11.01 -2.77
C VAL A 108 -1.64 10.79 -4.17
N ILE A 109 -2.71 11.48 -4.55
CA ILE A 109 -3.45 11.17 -5.77
C ILE A 109 -2.80 11.78 -7.01
N PHE A 110 -2.51 13.08 -7.01
CA PHE A 110 -2.03 13.78 -8.20
C PHE A 110 -0.51 13.93 -8.24
N ARG A 111 0.22 12.80 -8.05
CA ARG A 111 1.67 12.76 -8.21
C ARG A 111 2.06 12.39 -9.66
N GLY A 112 3.21 12.89 -10.09
CA GLY A 112 3.73 12.63 -11.43
C GLY A 112 2.80 13.11 -12.54
N GLN A 113 2.60 12.27 -13.57
CA GLN A 113 1.74 12.56 -14.72
C GLN A 113 0.27 12.76 -14.36
N ALA A 114 -0.17 12.27 -13.20
CA ALA A 114 -1.56 12.40 -12.75
C ALA A 114 -2.03 13.86 -12.64
N ARG A 115 -1.13 14.83 -12.43
CA ARG A 115 -1.46 16.26 -12.47
C ARG A 115 -1.92 16.69 -13.87
N ALA A 116 -1.16 16.32 -14.89
CA ALA A 116 -1.51 16.64 -16.26
C ALA A 116 -2.80 15.93 -16.70
N TRP A 117 -3.03 14.70 -16.21
CA TRP A 117 -4.30 14.00 -16.47
C TRP A 117 -5.50 14.72 -15.82
N ARG A 118 -5.33 15.24 -14.61
CA ARG A 118 -6.37 16.04 -13.94
C ARG A 118 -6.74 17.29 -14.75
N ASP A 119 -5.74 17.97 -15.28
CA ASP A 119 -5.90 19.26 -15.92
C ASP A 119 -6.24 19.16 -17.42
N ALA A 120 -6.32 17.93 -17.96
CA ALA A 120 -6.66 17.69 -19.37
C ALA A 120 -8.14 18.00 -19.66
N GLU A 121 -8.39 18.58 -20.85
CA GLU A 121 -9.73 18.63 -21.44
C GLU A 121 -10.10 17.25 -21.97
N LEU A 122 -11.26 16.75 -21.58
CA LEU A 122 -11.66 15.37 -21.82
C LEU A 122 -13.02 15.27 -22.51
N GLY A 123 -13.14 14.26 -23.38
CA GLY A 123 -14.33 14.00 -24.16
C GLY A 123 -15.47 13.32 -23.38
N VAL A 124 -16.71 13.67 -23.75
CA VAL A 124 -17.91 12.92 -23.36
C VAL A 124 -18.70 12.62 -24.62
N GLU A 125 -18.97 11.36 -24.87
CA GLU A 125 -19.76 10.92 -26.02
C GLU A 125 -21.08 10.33 -25.56
N TRP A 126 -22.16 10.98 -25.98
CA TRP A 126 -23.51 10.51 -25.77
C TRP A 126 -23.92 9.59 -26.91
N LEU A 127 -24.44 8.42 -26.56
CA LEU A 127 -24.86 7.39 -27.52
C LEU A 127 -26.38 7.23 -27.51
N ASP A 128 -26.85 6.06 -27.96
CA ASP A 128 -28.26 5.72 -28.01
C ASP A 128 -28.96 5.81 -26.65
N THR A 129 -30.24 6.12 -26.70
CA THR A 129 -31.17 6.04 -25.61
C THR A 129 -32.01 4.77 -25.78
N ILE A 130 -32.06 3.93 -24.77
CA ILE A 130 -32.87 2.72 -24.76
C ILE A 130 -34.04 2.87 -23.78
N PRO A 131 -35.19 2.25 -24.06
CA PRO A 131 -36.31 2.23 -23.12
C PRO A 131 -35.87 1.61 -21.79
N GLY A 132 -36.22 2.25 -20.68
CA GLY A 132 -36.13 1.68 -19.34
C GLY A 132 -37.32 0.77 -19.05
N GLY A 133 -37.94 0.98 -17.91
CA GLY A 133 -39.30 0.54 -17.57
C GLY A 133 -40.24 1.75 -17.54
N PRO A 134 -41.45 1.60 -16.99
CA PRO A 134 -42.39 2.71 -16.86
C PRO A 134 -41.78 3.88 -16.08
N GLY A 135 -41.80 5.08 -16.70
CA GLY A 135 -41.43 6.35 -16.06
C GLY A 135 -39.96 6.73 -16.14
N TYR A 136 -39.12 5.97 -16.84
CA TYR A 136 -37.71 6.33 -17.03
C TYR A 136 -37.14 5.72 -18.31
N HIS A 137 -36.06 6.28 -18.81
CA HIS A 137 -35.23 5.75 -19.89
C HIS A 137 -33.75 5.70 -19.48
N ILE A 138 -32.96 4.94 -20.26
CA ILE A 138 -31.53 4.78 -20.03
C ILE A 138 -30.78 5.37 -21.20
N ARG A 139 -29.93 6.35 -20.95
CA ARG A 139 -29.05 6.96 -21.92
C ARG A 139 -27.64 6.38 -21.79
N LYS A 140 -27.12 5.80 -22.85
CA LYS A 140 -25.76 5.28 -22.91
C LYS A 140 -24.78 6.41 -23.19
N LEU A 141 -23.61 6.33 -22.57
CA LEU A 141 -22.51 7.27 -22.79
C LEU A 141 -21.17 6.63 -22.49
N ARG A 142 -20.12 7.25 -22.99
CA ARG A 142 -18.75 7.03 -22.50
C ARG A 142 -18.08 8.37 -22.28
N TYR A 143 -17.17 8.42 -21.31
CA TYR A 143 -16.41 9.63 -21.01
C TYR A 143 -14.94 9.27 -20.77
N GLU A 144 -14.04 10.18 -21.09
CA GLU A 144 -12.64 10.03 -20.74
C GLU A 144 -12.42 10.34 -19.25
N ALA A 145 -11.86 9.39 -18.52
CA ALA A 145 -11.39 9.62 -17.14
C ALA A 145 -10.05 10.37 -17.14
N LEU A 146 -9.20 10.07 -18.09
CA LEU A 146 -7.93 10.70 -18.42
C LEU A 146 -7.64 10.45 -19.91
N PRO A 147 -6.67 11.14 -20.54
CA PRO A 147 -6.45 11.00 -21.97
C PRO A 147 -6.32 9.55 -22.44
N GLY A 148 -7.22 9.14 -23.31
CA GLY A 148 -7.27 7.81 -23.90
C GLY A 148 -7.97 6.74 -23.07
N LEU A 149 -8.31 6.97 -21.80
CA LEU A 149 -9.04 6.02 -20.96
C LEU A 149 -10.53 6.37 -20.91
N TRP A 150 -11.30 5.67 -21.71
CA TRP A 150 -12.75 5.82 -21.80
C TRP A 150 -13.48 4.88 -20.85
N ILE A 151 -14.41 5.43 -20.08
CA ILE A 151 -15.25 4.71 -19.13
C ILE A 151 -16.69 4.66 -19.70
N PRO A 152 -17.27 3.47 -19.91
CA PRO A 152 -18.66 3.35 -20.32
C PRO A 152 -19.58 3.54 -19.11
N ALA A 153 -20.69 4.24 -19.30
CA ALA A 153 -21.65 4.54 -18.24
C ALA A 153 -23.10 4.57 -18.76
N LEU A 154 -24.04 4.39 -17.83
CA LEU A 154 -25.48 4.38 -18.08
C LEU A 154 -26.14 5.47 -17.24
N LEU A 155 -26.82 6.42 -17.88
CA LEU A 155 -27.58 7.45 -17.19
C LEU A 155 -29.06 7.07 -17.18
N TYR A 156 -29.59 6.78 -16.00
CA TYR A 156 -31.01 6.52 -15.76
C TYR A 156 -31.71 7.86 -15.48
N VAL A 157 -32.65 8.20 -16.34
CA VAL A 157 -33.31 9.51 -16.36
C VAL A 157 -34.81 9.35 -16.26
N PRO A 158 -35.50 9.98 -15.28
CA PRO A 158 -36.96 10.05 -15.25
C PRO A 158 -37.51 10.70 -16.52
N ASP A 159 -38.63 10.19 -17.05
CA ASP A 159 -39.22 10.68 -18.31
C ASP A 159 -39.79 12.11 -18.17
N ASN A 160 -40.39 12.42 -17.02
CA ASN A 160 -41.09 13.69 -16.77
C ASN A 160 -40.31 14.58 -15.80
N LEU A 161 -39.15 15.11 -16.24
CA LEU A 161 -38.35 16.03 -15.43
C LEU A 161 -38.86 17.48 -15.54
N SER A 162 -39.16 18.08 -14.41
CA SER A 162 -39.41 19.51 -14.29
C SER A 162 -38.44 20.13 -13.27
N GLY A 163 -37.87 21.31 -13.60
CA GLY A 163 -36.88 21.94 -12.73
C GLY A 163 -35.62 21.15 -12.53
N THR A 164 -34.99 21.25 -11.35
CA THR A 164 -33.79 20.49 -10.95
C THR A 164 -34.16 19.39 -9.97
N VAL A 165 -33.53 18.23 -10.13
CA VAL A 165 -33.75 17.03 -9.33
C VAL A 165 -32.46 16.53 -8.70
N PRO A 166 -32.51 15.79 -7.57
CA PRO A 166 -31.33 15.18 -7.00
C PRO A 166 -30.65 14.24 -8.00
N VAL A 167 -29.34 14.15 -7.88
CA VAL A 167 -28.52 13.27 -8.72
C VAL A 167 -27.71 12.31 -7.86
N VAL A 168 -27.53 11.08 -8.35
CA VAL A 168 -26.78 10.04 -7.63
C VAL A 168 -25.76 9.38 -8.55
N LEU A 169 -24.48 9.48 -8.17
CA LEU A 169 -23.41 8.69 -8.77
C LEU A 169 -23.37 7.31 -8.11
N ASN A 170 -23.54 6.28 -8.91
CA ASN A 170 -23.43 4.89 -8.47
C ASN A 170 -22.05 4.36 -8.88
N VAL A 171 -21.10 4.39 -7.95
CA VAL A 171 -19.77 3.80 -8.12
C VAL A 171 -19.86 2.30 -7.89
N ASN A 172 -19.14 1.55 -8.70
CA ASN A 172 -19.18 0.10 -8.68
C ASN A 172 -17.88 -0.48 -8.12
N GLY A 173 -17.90 -1.74 -7.75
CA GLY A 173 -16.76 -2.48 -7.23
C GLY A 173 -16.58 -3.81 -7.95
N HIS A 174 -15.93 -4.76 -7.28
CA HIS A 174 -15.56 -6.05 -7.83
C HIS A 174 -16.78 -6.92 -8.14
N ASP A 175 -17.27 -6.80 -9.35
CA ASP A 175 -18.34 -7.64 -9.89
C ASP A 175 -18.06 -7.90 -11.38
N ARG A 176 -17.99 -9.18 -11.73
CA ARG A 176 -17.66 -9.60 -13.10
C ARG A 176 -18.58 -8.97 -14.16
N ASN A 177 -19.85 -8.72 -13.82
CA ASN A 177 -20.85 -8.14 -14.70
C ASN A 177 -20.76 -6.59 -14.76
N GLY A 178 -19.88 -5.98 -13.95
CA GLY A 178 -19.68 -4.53 -13.93
C GLY A 178 -20.99 -3.78 -13.67
N LYS A 179 -21.24 -2.72 -14.46
CA LYS A 179 -22.46 -1.91 -14.39
C LYS A 179 -23.75 -2.67 -14.73
N ALA A 180 -23.64 -3.85 -15.37
CA ALA A 180 -24.78 -4.64 -15.79
C ALA A 180 -25.32 -5.60 -14.68
N ALA A 181 -24.65 -5.70 -13.52
CA ALA A 181 -25.12 -6.53 -12.43
C ALA A 181 -26.51 -6.08 -11.92
N ASP A 182 -27.40 -7.04 -11.67
CA ASP A 182 -28.81 -6.82 -11.35
C ASP A 182 -29.03 -5.81 -10.22
N TYR A 183 -28.36 -6.01 -9.08
CA TYR A 183 -28.54 -5.14 -7.91
C TYR A 183 -28.09 -3.68 -8.16
N LYS A 184 -27.14 -3.47 -9.08
CA LYS A 184 -26.69 -2.14 -9.49
C LYS A 184 -27.72 -1.47 -10.38
N GLN A 185 -28.33 -2.22 -11.30
CA GLN A 185 -29.44 -1.76 -12.12
C GLN A 185 -30.66 -1.45 -11.27
N LEU A 186 -31.07 -2.37 -10.38
CA LEU A 186 -32.22 -2.19 -9.48
C LEU A 186 -32.09 -0.90 -8.65
N ARG A 187 -30.91 -0.62 -8.10
CA ARG A 187 -30.64 0.62 -7.39
C ARG A 187 -30.88 1.84 -8.28
N CYS A 188 -30.31 1.86 -9.50
CA CYS A 188 -30.45 2.98 -10.44
C CYS A 188 -31.89 3.16 -10.95
N ILE A 189 -32.60 2.04 -11.22
CA ILE A 189 -34.02 2.04 -11.59
C ILE A 189 -34.85 2.67 -10.48
N ASN A 190 -34.63 2.22 -9.27
CA ASN A 190 -35.34 2.70 -8.09
C ASN A 190 -35.10 4.20 -7.81
N LEU A 191 -33.86 4.69 -8.05
CA LEU A 191 -33.55 6.12 -7.96
C LEU A 191 -34.29 6.92 -9.04
N ALA A 192 -34.30 6.43 -10.29
CA ALA A 192 -35.01 7.09 -11.38
C ALA A 192 -36.54 7.12 -11.16
N LYS A 193 -37.13 6.04 -10.70
CA LYS A 193 -38.57 5.97 -10.35
C LYS A 193 -38.95 6.91 -9.19
N ARG A 194 -37.97 7.32 -8.37
CA ARG A 194 -38.14 8.33 -7.31
C ARG A 194 -37.87 9.76 -7.78
N GLY A 195 -37.72 9.96 -9.09
CA GLY A 195 -37.51 11.30 -9.69
C GLY A 195 -36.05 11.80 -9.60
N MET A 196 -35.09 10.94 -9.37
CA MET A 196 -33.66 11.29 -9.33
C MET A 196 -32.96 10.85 -10.61
N ILE A 197 -31.92 11.56 -11.03
CA ILE A 197 -31.04 11.11 -12.12
C ILE A 197 -29.93 10.24 -11.50
N ALA A 198 -29.72 9.02 -12.02
CA ALA A 198 -28.72 8.10 -11.53
C ALA A 198 -27.70 7.75 -12.62
N LEU A 199 -26.42 8.00 -12.36
CA LEU A 199 -25.32 7.60 -13.22
C LEU A 199 -24.68 6.33 -12.70
N ASN A 200 -24.69 5.26 -13.50
CA ASN A 200 -24.10 3.95 -13.22
C ASN A 200 -22.83 3.78 -14.08
N VAL A 201 -21.66 3.86 -13.45
CA VAL A 201 -20.38 3.84 -14.15
C VAL A 201 -19.74 2.46 -14.14
N GLU A 202 -18.99 2.13 -15.19
CA GLU A 202 -18.18 0.92 -15.19
C GLU A 202 -17.00 1.06 -14.23
N TRP A 203 -16.56 -0.06 -13.66
CA TRP A 203 -15.41 -0.11 -12.77
C TRP A 203 -14.18 -0.64 -13.50
N LEU A 204 -13.01 -0.02 -13.31
CA LEU A 204 -11.75 -0.50 -13.89
C LEU A 204 -11.53 -1.97 -13.54
N GLY A 205 -11.18 -2.77 -14.52
CA GLY A 205 -10.99 -4.21 -14.37
C GLY A 205 -12.26 -5.06 -14.33
N MET A 206 -13.47 -4.45 -14.41
CA MET A 206 -14.75 -5.15 -14.34
C MET A 206 -15.60 -4.89 -15.57
N GLY A 207 -16.63 -5.71 -15.77
CA GLY A 207 -17.57 -5.57 -16.89
C GLY A 207 -16.86 -5.41 -18.22
N GLN A 208 -17.16 -4.33 -18.94
CA GLN A 208 -16.57 -4.03 -20.26
C GLN A 208 -15.11 -3.55 -20.18
N LEU A 209 -14.62 -3.11 -19.00
CA LEU A 209 -13.23 -2.74 -18.77
C LEU A 209 -12.39 -3.91 -18.23
N ARG A 210 -12.95 -5.11 -18.24
CA ARG A 210 -12.26 -6.32 -17.81
C ARG A 210 -11.18 -6.72 -18.83
N GLY A 211 -9.99 -6.96 -18.35
CA GLY A 211 -8.87 -7.41 -19.19
C GLY A 211 -7.55 -7.40 -18.42
N PRO A 212 -6.53 -8.11 -18.92
CA PRO A 212 -5.24 -8.24 -18.21
C PRO A 212 -4.59 -6.90 -17.91
N GLY A 213 -4.72 -5.92 -18.81
CA GLY A 213 -4.13 -4.58 -18.64
C GLY A 213 -4.82 -3.72 -17.58
N ASN A 214 -6.01 -4.10 -17.11
CA ASN A 214 -6.78 -3.41 -16.09
C ASN A 214 -6.89 -4.21 -14.77
N ASN A 215 -6.07 -5.24 -14.58
CA ASN A 215 -5.95 -5.88 -13.26
C ASN A 215 -5.51 -4.83 -12.23
N HIS A 216 -6.16 -4.79 -11.06
CA HIS A 216 -5.88 -3.76 -10.06
C HIS A 216 -4.42 -3.75 -9.60
N GLY A 217 -3.79 -4.91 -9.48
CA GLY A 217 -2.36 -5.00 -9.17
C GLY A 217 -1.43 -4.41 -10.26
N ALA A 218 -1.94 -4.08 -11.46
CA ALA A 218 -1.17 -3.36 -12.47
C ALA A 218 -1.10 -1.84 -12.21
N MET A 219 -1.94 -1.29 -11.33
CA MET A 219 -1.85 0.13 -10.97
C MET A 219 -0.49 0.52 -10.39
N ASN A 220 0.15 -0.39 -9.65
CA ASN A 220 1.45 -0.15 -9.04
C ASN A 220 2.60 -0.08 -10.07
N GLN A 221 2.37 -0.47 -11.33
CA GLN A 221 3.29 -0.18 -12.43
C GLN A 221 3.39 1.33 -12.68
N LEU A 222 2.29 2.08 -12.49
CA LEU A 222 2.30 3.54 -12.52
C LEU A 222 3.08 4.12 -11.33
N ASP A 223 2.90 3.54 -10.13
CA ASP A 223 3.67 3.92 -8.94
C ASP A 223 5.18 3.78 -9.20
N LEU A 224 5.61 2.66 -9.79
CA LEU A 224 7.01 2.44 -10.16
C LEU A 224 7.54 3.53 -11.10
N CYS A 225 6.71 4.04 -12.02
CA CYS A 225 7.02 5.16 -12.91
C CYS A 225 6.95 6.54 -12.26
N GLY A 226 6.71 6.67 -10.96
CA GLY A 226 6.58 7.94 -10.25
C GLY A 226 5.23 8.66 -10.48
N THR A 227 4.24 7.97 -11.01
CA THR A 227 2.88 8.47 -11.20
C THR A 227 1.92 7.68 -10.34
N SER A 228 1.05 8.36 -9.62
CA SER A 228 0.16 7.69 -8.68
C SER A 228 -0.80 6.72 -9.35
N GLY A 229 -0.72 5.43 -8.97
CA GLY A 229 -1.56 4.36 -9.50
C GLY A 229 -3.03 4.49 -9.13
N ILE A 230 -3.35 5.21 -8.04
CA ILE A 230 -4.74 5.47 -7.63
C ILE A 230 -5.41 6.57 -8.47
N ALA A 231 -4.65 7.40 -9.19
CA ALA A 231 -5.19 8.53 -9.93
C ALA A 231 -6.23 8.13 -11.00
N PRO A 232 -6.05 7.07 -11.82
CA PRO A 232 -7.06 6.62 -12.76
C PRO A 232 -8.41 6.30 -12.12
N PHE A 233 -8.41 5.68 -10.94
CA PHE A 233 -9.63 5.36 -10.20
C PHE A 233 -10.34 6.63 -9.68
N TYR A 234 -9.57 7.55 -9.10
CA TYR A 234 -10.12 8.82 -8.61
C TYR A 234 -10.66 9.67 -9.75
N LEU A 235 -9.92 9.77 -10.86
CA LEU A 235 -10.32 10.53 -12.05
C LEU A 235 -11.57 9.93 -12.72
N ALA A 236 -11.69 8.60 -12.77
CA ALA A 236 -12.90 7.96 -13.27
C ALA A 236 -14.15 8.40 -12.49
N MET A 237 -14.05 8.53 -11.16
CA MET A 237 -15.17 8.94 -10.32
C MET A 237 -15.44 10.45 -10.38
N THR A 238 -14.42 11.29 -10.32
CA THR A 238 -14.61 12.75 -10.33
C THR A 238 -15.10 13.25 -11.69
N ARG A 239 -14.63 12.64 -12.82
CA ARG A 239 -15.15 12.92 -14.15
C ARG A 239 -16.60 12.45 -14.33
N ALA A 240 -16.97 11.34 -13.72
CA ALA A 240 -18.37 10.93 -13.67
C ALA A 240 -19.26 11.97 -12.97
N LEU A 241 -18.76 12.58 -11.88
CA LEU A 241 -19.47 13.71 -11.24
C LEU A 241 -19.57 14.92 -12.17
N ASP A 242 -18.53 15.25 -12.93
CA ASP A 242 -18.57 16.34 -13.92
C ASP A 242 -19.68 16.09 -14.95
N VAL A 243 -19.74 14.87 -15.52
CA VAL A 243 -20.79 14.47 -16.47
C VAL A 243 -22.18 14.57 -15.85
N LEU A 244 -22.35 14.04 -14.66
CA LEU A 244 -23.64 14.03 -13.94
C LEU A 244 -24.12 15.46 -13.63
N LEU A 245 -23.23 16.32 -13.15
CA LEU A 245 -23.52 17.71 -12.78
C LEU A 245 -23.64 18.65 -13.99
N ALA A 246 -23.21 18.23 -15.17
CA ALA A 246 -23.45 18.96 -16.42
C ALA A 246 -24.88 18.75 -16.97
N HIS A 247 -25.64 17.78 -16.45
CA HIS A 247 -27.01 17.56 -16.87
C HIS A 247 -27.89 18.76 -16.47
N ARG A 248 -28.68 19.28 -17.42
CA ARG A 248 -29.50 20.51 -17.23
C ARG A 248 -30.45 20.47 -16.03
N HIS A 249 -30.90 19.28 -15.64
CA HIS A 249 -31.81 19.06 -14.50
C HIS A 249 -31.07 18.66 -13.21
N ALA A 250 -29.74 18.64 -13.17
CA ALA A 250 -28.99 18.28 -11.99
C ALA A 250 -29.08 19.34 -10.89
N ASP A 251 -29.57 18.96 -9.72
CA ASP A 251 -29.49 19.80 -8.52
C ASP A 251 -28.11 19.63 -7.85
N ARG A 252 -27.27 20.63 -8.02
CA ARG A 252 -25.91 20.64 -7.44
C ARG A 252 -25.87 20.71 -5.90
N LYS A 253 -27.01 20.89 -5.25
CA LYS A 253 -27.14 20.87 -3.78
C LYS A 253 -27.58 19.52 -3.24
N ARG A 254 -28.07 18.61 -4.11
CA ARG A 254 -28.53 17.28 -3.75
C ARG A 254 -27.81 16.22 -4.60
N VAL A 255 -26.54 15.96 -4.24
CA VAL A 255 -25.62 15.06 -4.95
C VAL A 255 -25.27 13.88 -4.06
N GLY A 256 -25.82 12.72 -4.38
CA GLY A 256 -25.56 11.47 -3.66
C GLY A 256 -24.48 10.62 -4.32
N VAL A 257 -23.76 9.83 -3.54
CA VAL A 257 -22.87 8.78 -4.03
C VAL A 257 -23.10 7.50 -3.23
N ALA A 258 -23.22 6.36 -3.89
CA ALA A 258 -23.39 5.06 -3.23
C ALA A 258 -22.74 3.91 -4.00
N GLY A 259 -22.29 2.88 -3.28
CA GLY A 259 -21.72 1.67 -3.87
C GLY A 259 -21.38 0.61 -2.85
N LEU A 260 -21.23 -0.64 -3.30
CA LEU A 260 -20.89 -1.83 -2.51
C LEU A 260 -19.44 -2.23 -2.73
N SER A 261 -18.78 -2.74 -1.70
CA SER A 261 -17.44 -3.34 -1.79
C SER A 261 -16.40 -2.33 -2.32
N GLY A 262 -15.67 -2.60 -3.38
CA GLY A 262 -14.85 -1.60 -4.07
C GLY A 262 -15.63 -0.32 -4.40
N GLY A 263 -16.95 -0.42 -4.67
CA GLY A 263 -17.83 0.76 -4.80
C GLY A 263 -18.12 1.47 -3.49
N GLY A 264 -18.17 0.78 -2.37
CA GLY A 264 -18.24 1.37 -1.04
C GLY A 264 -16.95 2.11 -0.68
N TRP A 265 -15.81 1.52 -0.99
CA TRP A 265 -14.51 2.20 -0.95
C TRP A 265 -14.51 3.46 -1.84
N GLY A 266 -14.89 3.32 -3.12
CA GLY A 266 -14.97 4.44 -4.04
C GLY A 266 -15.91 5.53 -3.54
N THR A 267 -17.03 5.16 -2.91
CA THR A 267 -18.00 6.09 -2.32
C THR A 267 -17.36 6.97 -1.26
N ILE A 268 -16.68 6.40 -0.25
CA ILE A 268 -16.05 7.21 0.79
C ILE A 268 -14.86 8.00 0.22
N PHE A 269 -14.09 7.41 -0.67
CA PHE A 269 -12.90 8.03 -1.24
C PHE A 269 -13.26 9.29 -2.05
N ILE A 270 -14.21 9.20 -2.99
CA ILE A 270 -14.63 10.37 -3.75
C ILE A 270 -15.39 11.39 -2.88
N SER A 271 -16.29 10.92 -2.01
CA SER A 271 -17.17 11.83 -1.26
C SER A 271 -16.43 12.64 -0.20
N SER A 272 -15.39 12.08 0.43
CA SER A 272 -14.57 12.82 1.39
C SER A 272 -13.67 13.87 0.73
N LEU A 273 -13.19 13.58 -0.49
CA LEU A 273 -12.22 14.41 -1.21
C LEU A 273 -12.88 15.42 -2.17
N ASP A 274 -14.05 15.12 -2.73
CA ASP A 274 -14.81 16.00 -3.59
C ASP A 274 -16.02 16.59 -2.83
N THR A 275 -15.93 17.87 -2.52
CA THR A 275 -16.95 18.57 -1.70
C THR A 275 -18.27 18.83 -2.44
N ARG A 276 -18.36 18.55 -3.75
CA ARG A 276 -19.61 18.61 -4.51
C ARG A 276 -20.59 17.51 -4.10
N VAL A 277 -20.08 16.39 -3.56
CA VAL A 277 -20.92 15.33 -2.99
C VAL A 277 -21.54 15.82 -1.69
N THR A 278 -22.85 15.75 -1.59
CA THR A 278 -23.61 16.27 -0.43
C THR A 278 -24.20 15.17 0.45
N LEU A 279 -24.18 13.90 0.00
CA LEU A 279 -24.63 12.73 0.75
C LEU A 279 -23.86 11.49 0.27
N ALA A 280 -23.44 10.61 1.18
CA ALA A 280 -22.74 9.38 0.83
C ALA A 280 -23.31 8.15 1.56
N ASN A 281 -23.40 7.03 0.83
CA ASN A 281 -23.69 5.73 1.40
C ASN A 281 -22.67 4.67 0.94
N PRO A 282 -21.51 4.56 1.59
CA PRO A 282 -20.60 3.44 1.39
C PRO A 282 -21.16 2.17 2.02
N VAL A 283 -21.21 1.08 1.25
CA VAL A 283 -21.74 -0.21 1.70
C VAL A 283 -20.60 -1.23 1.74
N ALA A 284 -20.28 -1.76 2.92
CA ALA A 284 -19.30 -2.84 3.17
C ALA A 284 -18.04 -2.73 2.26
N GLY A 285 -17.40 -1.56 2.25
CA GLY A 285 -16.34 -1.27 1.28
C GLY A 285 -14.98 -0.92 1.88
N TYR A 286 -14.89 -0.67 3.18
CA TYR A 286 -13.64 -0.30 3.83
C TYR A 286 -13.71 -0.44 5.36
N SER A 287 -12.55 -0.48 5.98
CA SER A 287 -12.34 -0.30 7.40
C SER A 287 -11.09 0.59 7.61
N SER A 288 -10.79 0.99 8.83
CA SER A 288 -9.56 1.73 9.13
C SER A 288 -8.33 0.88 8.82
N PHE A 289 -7.18 1.49 8.58
CA PHE A 289 -5.93 0.76 8.40
C PHE A 289 -5.55 -0.04 9.65
N PHE A 290 -5.87 0.47 10.84
CA PHE A 290 -5.72 -0.28 12.09
C PHE A 290 -6.51 -1.59 12.05
N THR A 291 -7.78 -1.53 11.67
CA THR A 291 -8.62 -2.72 11.53
C THR A 291 -8.07 -3.68 10.47
N ARG A 292 -7.64 -3.15 9.31
CA ARG A 292 -7.06 -3.95 8.23
C ARG A 292 -5.81 -4.70 8.65
N ALA A 293 -4.94 -4.09 9.44
CA ALA A 293 -3.74 -4.74 9.95
C ALA A 293 -4.08 -5.96 10.82
N ARG A 294 -5.20 -5.96 11.53
CA ARG A 294 -5.62 -7.03 12.44
C ARG A 294 -6.55 -8.07 11.81
N TYR A 295 -7.29 -7.72 10.76
CA TYR A 295 -8.27 -8.60 10.13
C TYR A 295 -7.93 -8.84 8.65
N PHE A 296 -7.49 -10.04 8.32
CA PHE A 296 -7.06 -10.42 6.95
C PHE A 296 -8.14 -10.19 5.89
N SER A 297 -9.41 -10.39 6.24
CA SER A 297 -10.55 -10.13 5.35
C SER A 297 -10.61 -8.68 4.89
N ASP A 298 -10.07 -7.75 5.68
CA ASP A 298 -10.21 -6.32 5.48
C ASP A 298 -8.99 -5.69 4.79
N LEU A 299 -7.95 -6.47 4.48
CA LEU A 299 -6.75 -5.93 3.84
C LEU A 299 -7.05 -5.20 2.52
N GLY A 300 -8.10 -5.63 1.83
CA GLY A 300 -8.55 -4.97 0.60
C GLY A 300 -7.72 -5.36 -0.62
N ASP A 301 -7.71 -4.49 -1.62
CA ASP A 301 -6.96 -4.65 -2.87
C ASP A 301 -6.05 -3.43 -3.09
N SER A 302 -5.30 -3.42 -4.17
CA SER A 302 -4.29 -2.38 -4.46
C SER A 302 -4.87 -0.97 -4.44
N GLU A 303 -6.04 -0.74 -5.07
CA GLU A 303 -6.69 0.57 -5.09
C GLU A 303 -7.19 1.01 -3.72
N GLN A 304 -7.44 0.06 -2.82
CA GLN A 304 -7.87 0.35 -1.45
C GLN A 304 -6.69 0.62 -0.50
N THR A 305 -5.46 0.48 -1.00
CA THR A 305 -4.24 0.62 -0.20
C THR A 305 -3.18 1.44 -0.98
N PRO A 306 -3.52 2.68 -1.42
CA PRO A 306 -2.60 3.49 -2.20
C PRO A 306 -1.30 3.79 -1.47
N SER A 307 -0.19 3.78 -2.18
CA SER A 307 1.12 4.16 -1.65
C SER A 307 1.09 5.54 -1.00
N ASP A 308 1.59 5.64 0.24
CA ASP A 308 1.69 6.86 1.06
C ASP A 308 0.35 7.43 1.57
N LEU A 309 -0.80 6.77 1.40
CA LEU A 309 -2.10 7.32 1.86
C LEU A 309 -2.10 7.58 3.37
N ALA A 310 -1.60 6.66 4.17
CA ALA A 310 -1.56 6.76 5.61
C ALA A 310 -0.51 7.75 6.14
N THR A 311 0.31 8.36 5.27
CA THR A 311 1.14 9.51 5.68
C THR A 311 0.33 10.80 5.83
N VAL A 312 -0.90 10.80 5.33
CA VAL A 312 -1.81 11.94 5.36
C VAL A 312 -3.12 11.58 6.06
N VAL A 313 -3.78 10.50 5.64
CA VAL A 313 -5.11 10.10 6.13
C VAL A 313 -5.23 8.59 6.26
N ASP A 314 -5.97 8.15 7.27
CA ASP A 314 -6.60 6.83 7.35
C ASP A 314 -8.06 6.92 6.86
N TYR A 315 -8.71 5.81 6.61
CA TYR A 315 -10.15 5.75 6.29
C TYR A 315 -11.04 6.28 7.41
N ALA A 316 -10.58 6.22 8.66
CA ALA A 316 -11.20 6.92 9.79
C ALA A 316 -11.25 8.44 9.56
N HIS A 317 -10.16 9.04 9.04
CA HIS A 317 -10.12 10.45 8.66
C HIS A 317 -11.07 10.75 7.50
N LEU A 318 -11.06 9.92 6.44
CA LEU A 318 -11.95 10.09 5.29
C LEU A 318 -13.43 10.05 5.72
N THR A 319 -13.78 9.14 6.65
CA THR A 319 -15.12 9.05 7.23
C THR A 319 -15.50 10.34 7.97
N ALA A 320 -14.63 10.84 8.83
CA ALA A 320 -14.84 12.09 9.56
C ALA A 320 -14.89 13.32 8.64
N MET A 321 -14.14 13.32 7.53
CA MET A 321 -14.12 14.41 6.54
C MET A 321 -15.45 14.57 5.78
N MET A 322 -16.37 13.61 5.88
CA MET A 322 -17.73 13.79 5.39
C MET A 322 -18.51 14.84 6.19
N ALA A 323 -18.22 15.00 7.48
CA ALA A 323 -18.93 15.95 8.34
C ALA A 323 -18.80 17.40 7.82
N PRO A 324 -19.88 18.21 7.82
CA PRO A 324 -21.21 17.94 8.37
C PRO A 324 -22.20 17.32 7.38
N ARG A 325 -21.75 16.83 6.23
CA ARG A 325 -22.61 16.27 5.16
C ARG A 325 -23.17 14.92 5.59
N PRO A 326 -24.42 14.59 5.24
CA PRO A 326 -25.03 13.31 5.53
C PRO A 326 -24.19 12.11 5.09
N LEU A 327 -23.96 11.18 6.01
CA LEU A 327 -23.23 9.92 5.79
C LEU A 327 -24.01 8.75 6.39
N LEU A 328 -24.31 7.74 5.57
CA LEU A 328 -24.85 6.46 6.01
C LEU A 328 -23.78 5.37 5.86
N LEU A 329 -23.27 4.88 6.97
CA LEU A 329 -22.36 3.73 6.99
C LEU A 329 -23.17 2.43 6.98
N THR A 330 -23.16 1.71 5.86
CA THR A 330 -23.88 0.44 5.73
C THR A 330 -22.91 -0.73 5.75
N PHE A 331 -23.14 -1.71 6.64
CA PHE A 331 -22.34 -2.92 6.78
C PHE A 331 -23.21 -4.16 6.91
N ASN A 332 -22.63 -5.35 6.69
CA ASN A 332 -23.31 -6.62 6.78
C ASN A 332 -22.81 -7.42 7.98
N ALA A 333 -23.70 -7.98 8.77
CA ALA A 333 -23.36 -8.64 10.05
C ALA A 333 -22.55 -9.93 9.88
N LYS A 334 -22.79 -10.65 8.80
CA LYS A 334 -22.16 -11.94 8.48
C LYS A 334 -21.37 -11.85 7.18
N ASP A 335 -20.87 -10.67 6.85
CA ASP A 335 -20.17 -10.47 5.59
C ASP A 335 -19.13 -11.57 5.36
N ASN A 336 -19.27 -12.28 4.25
CA ASN A 336 -18.47 -13.44 3.91
C ASN A 336 -17.34 -13.13 2.90
N CYS A 337 -17.19 -11.85 2.57
CA CYS A 337 -16.08 -11.35 1.74
C CYS A 337 -15.08 -10.55 2.59
N CYS A 338 -15.51 -9.39 3.09
CA CYS A 338 -14.63 -8.40 3.73
C CYS A 338 -15.46 -7.37 4.51
N PHE A 339 -14.82 -6.65 5.42
CA PHE A 339 -15.42 -5.52 6.15
C PHE A 339 -16.70 -5.89 6.95
N ARG A 340 -16.63 -6.98 7.72
CA ARG A 340 -17.75 -7.40 8.57
C ARG A 340 -18.09 -6.33 9.61
N ALA A 341 -19.37 -6.04 9.80
CA ALA A 341 -19.86 -5.00 10.71
C ALA A 341 -19.24 -5.05 12.11
N GLY A 342 -19.06 -6.25 12.68
CA GLY A 342 -18.61 -6.43 14.06
C GLY A 342 -17.22 -5.89 14.38
N HIS A 343 -16.35 -5.68 13.39
CA HIS A 343 -15.03 -5.09 13.61
C HIS A 343 -14.76 -3.87 12.73
N ALA A 344 -15.44 -3.72 11.60
CA ALA A 344 -15.19 -2.63 10.67
C ALA A 344 -15.93 -1.34 11.02
N LEU A 345 -17.18 -1.43 11.50
CA LEU A 345 -18.06 -0.27 11.67
C LEU A 345 -17.67 0.60 12.88
N GLN A 346 -17.49 -0.01 14.06
CA GLN A 346 -17.32 0.75 15.29
C GLN A 346 -16.11 1.71 15.27
N PRO A 347 -14.91 1.33 14.78
CA PRO A 347 -13.77 2.25 14.71
C PRO A 347 -14.04 3.49 13.81
N LEU A 348 -14.87 3.34 12.78
CA LEU A 348 -15.25 4.45 11.90
C LEU A 348 -16.26 5.39 12.58
N LEU A 349 -17.20 4.83 13.34
CA LEU A 349 -18.13 5.62 14.15
C LEU A 349 -17.40 6.38 15.26
N ASP A 350 -16.46 5.72 15.96
CA ASP A 350 -15.66 6.34 17.01
C ASP A 350 -14.84 7.54 16.49
N ALA A 351 -14.34 7.44 15.27
CA ALA A 351 -13.62 8.53 14.62
C ALA A 351 -14.53 9.69 14.16
N ALA A 352 -15.68 9.37 13.58
CA ALA A 352 -16.56 10.38 12.98
C ALA A 352 -17.50 11.08 13.99
N THR A 353 -18.02 10.34 14.98
CA THR A 353 -19.01 10.86 15.94
C THR A 353 -18.56 12.13 16.65
N PRO A 354 -17.34 12.24 17.21
CA PRO A 354 -16.90 13.48 17.87
C PRO A 354 -16.91 14.67 16.92
N VAL A 355 -16.59 14.45 15.65
CA VAL A 355 -16.56 15.51 14.63
C VAL A 355 -17.97 16.00 14.30
N TYR A 356 -18.92 15.11 14.07
CA TYR A 356 -20.31 15.47 13.81
C TYR A 356 -20.93 16.21 15.00
N HIS A 357 -20.60 15.80 16.22
CA HIS A 357 -21.02 16.52 17.44
C HIS A 357 -20.43 17.93 17.54
N ALA A 358 -19.12 18.08 17.31
CA ALA A 358 -18.43 19.37 17.34
C ALA A 358 -18.97 20.34 16.27
N LEU A 359 -19.50 19.83 15.17
CA LEU A 359 -20.13 20.62 14.12
C LEU A 359 -21.62 20.88 14.35
N GLY A 360 -22.22 20.38 15.43
CA GLY A 360 -23.64 20.52 15.76
C GLY A 360 -24.56 19.77 14.77
N LYS A 361 -24.07 18.67 14.18
CA LYS A 361 -24.81 17.87 13.19
C LYS A 361 -24.76 16.35 13.50
N PRO A 362 -24.98 15.92 14.76
CA PRO A 362 -24.92 14.50 15.11
C PRO A 362 -25.92 13.65 14.31
N GLY A 363 -27.11 14.20 14.00
CA GLY A 363 -28.14 13.52 13.21
C GLY A 363 -27.84 13.43 11.70
N ALA A 364 -26.67 13.83 11.23
CA ALA A 364 -26.24 13.62 9.85
C ALA A 364 -25.30 12.40 9.69
N LEU A 365 -24.85 11.79 10.78
CA LEU A 365 -24.13 10.52 10.77
C LEU A 365 -25.09 9.39 11.13
N HIS A 366 -25.29 8.49 10.18
CA HIS A 366 -26.16 7.32 10.32
C HIS A 366 -25.37 6.04 10.08
N TYR A 367 -25.91 4.92 10.58
CA TYR A 367 -25.41 3.61 10.22
C TYR A 367 -26.56 2.61 10.05
N HIS A 368 -26.33 1.60 9.23
CA HIS A 368 -27.23 0.47 9.03
C HIS A 368 -26.44 -0.82 9.03
N VAL A 369 -26.96 -1.86 9.69
CA VAL A 369 -26.35 -3.20 9.69
C VAL A 369 -27.37 -4.19 9.18
N ASN A 370 -27.15 -4.73 7.98
CA ASN A 370 -27.94 -5.82 7.45
C ASN A 370 -27.70 -7.12 8.24
N LEU A 371 -28.74 -7.59 8.92
CA LEU A 371 -28.69 -8.80 9.74
C LEU A 371 -29.13 -10.06 8.97
N SER A 372 -29.98 -9.90 7.95
CA SER A 372 -30.53 -10.97 7.14
C SER A 372 -30.66 -10.52 5.68
N PRO A 373 -30.02 -11.21 4.74
CA PRO A 373 -29.17 -12.39 4.94
C PRO A 373 -27.87 -12.10 5.71
N GLY A 374 -27.39 -10.86 5.72
CA GLY A 374 -26.20 -10.40 6.42
C GLY A 374 -24.88 -10.74 5.71
N ASP A 375 -24.91 -11.41 4.57
CA ASP A 375 -23.75 -11.69 3.72
C ASP A 375 -23.29 -10.45 2.94
N HIS A 376 -22.27 -10.59 2.07
CA HIS A 376 -21.75 -9.47 1.28
C HIS A 376 -22.73 -9.02 0.19
N ASN A 377 -23.59 -8.07 0.50
CA ASN A 377 -24.66 -7.65 -0.41
C ASN A 377 -24.99 -6.15 -0.36
N PHE A 378 -25.61 -5.64 -1.43
CA PHE A 378 -26.39 -4.41 -1.44
C PHE A 378 -27.84 -4.79 -1.84
N GLY A 379 -28.44 -5.70 -1.06
CA GLY A 379 -29.79 -6.20 -1.22
C GLY A 379 -30.86 -5.18 -0.89
N GLU A 380 -32.12 -5.63 -0.89
CA GLU A 380 -33.29 -4.75 -0.69
C GLU A 380 -33.21 -3.99 0.64
N ASP A 381 -32.91 -4.66 1.75
CA ASP A 381 -32.79 -4.05 3.07
C ASP A 381 -31.75 -2.90 3.10
N ASN A 382 -30.56 -3.15 2.54
CA ASN A 382 -29.52 -2.12 2.42
C ASN A 382 -29.94 -0.98 1.47
N ARG A 383 -30.67 -1.27 0.39
CA ARG A 383 -31.18 -0.25 -0.53
C ARG A 383 -32.30 0.58 0.09
N GLU A 384 -33.20 -0.04 0.85
CA GLU A 384 -34.26 0.65 1.57
C GLU A 384 -33.69 1.63 2.61
N ALA A 385 -32.66 1.24 3.36
CA ALA A 385 -31.93 2.14 4.26
C ALA A 385 -31.32 3.34 3.51
N PHE A 386 -30.77 3.12 2.32
CA PHE A 386 -30.29 4.20 1.48
C PHE A 386 -31.41 5.11 0.97
N TYR A 387 -32.53 4.55 0.54
CA TYR A 387 -33.68 5.35 0.09
C TYR A 387 -34.28 6.15 1.24
N GLU A 388 -34.31 5.63 2.46
CA GLU A 388 -34.74 6.35 3.65
C GLU A 388 -33.83 7.57 3.90
N MET A 389 -32.52 7.37 3.83
CA MET A 389 -31.54 8.46 3.97
C MET A 389 -31.73 9.54 2.90
N LEU A 390 -31.97 9.16 1.64
CA LEU A 390 -32.30 10.09 0.56
C LEU A 390 -33.61 10.82 0.82
N GLY A 391 -34.65 10.15 1.27
CA GLY A 391 -35.93 10.74 1.66
C GLY A 391 -35.74 11.82 2.71
N HIS A 392 -35.05 11.49 3.78
CA HIS A 392 -34.80 12.39 4.90
C HIS A 392 -34.03 13.68 4.49
N HIS A 393 -33.03 13.55 3.63
CA HIS A 393 -32.14 14.67 3.31
C HIS A 393 -32.42 15.35 1.98
N PHE A 394 -32.98 14.64 0.98
CA PHE A 394 -33.22 15.21 -0.34
C PHE A 394 -34.72 15.55 -0.58
N PHE A 395 -35.60 14.96 0.20
CA PHE A 395 -37.05 15.12 0.05
C PHE A 395 -37.75 15.35 1.39
N PRO A 396 -37.22 16.24 2.28
CA PRO A 396 -37.76 16.40 3.64
C PRO A 396 -39.22 16.86 3.66
N ASP A 397 -39.65 17.59 2.64
CA ASP A 397 -40.98 18.20 2.55
C ASP A 397 -41.90 17.50 1.55
N GLN A 398 -41.57 16.24 1.14
CA GLN A 398 -42.38 15.50 0.17
C GLN A 398 -43.30 14.49 0.88
N PRO A 399 -44.57 14.83 1.10
CA PRO A 399 -45.53 13.86 1.61
C PRO A 399 -45.65 12.67 0.64
N GLY A 400 -45.62 11.46 1.17
CA GLY A 400 -45.76 10.25 0.35
C GLY A 400 -44.44 9.70 -0.26
N TYR A 401 -43.28 10.31 0.05
CA TYR A 401 -42.02 9.65 -0.27
C TYR A 401 -41.93 8.29 0.44
N SER A 402 -41.65 7.23 -0.32
CA SER A 402 -41.50 5.86 0.23
C SER A 402 -40.07 5.37 0.10
N ASN A 403 -39.51 4.84 1.17
CA ASN A 403 -38.23 4.15 1.16
C ASN A 403 -38.34 2.68 0.69
N ARG A 404 -39.56 2.14 0.57
CA ARG A 404 -39.76 0.74 0.14
C ARG A 404 -39.29 0.54 -1.29
N GLU A 405 -38.60 -0.58 -1.52
CA GLU A 405 -38.15 -0.99 -2.86
C GLU A 405 -39.34 -1.04 -3.82
N ILE A 406 -39.22 -0.39 -4.97
CA ILE A 406 -40.21 -0.48 -6.05
C ILE A 406 -39.88 -1.73 -6.85
N PRO A 407 -40.75 -2.75 -6.92
CA PRO A 407 -40.51 -3.97 -7.66
C PRO A 407 -40.12 -3.66 -9.11
N SER A 408 -38.91 -4.04 -9.54
CA SER A 408 -38.37 -3.69 -10.84
C SER A 408 -37.49 -4.79 -11.46
N GLN A 409 -37.55 -6.00 -10.92
CA GLN A 409 -36.71 -7.12 -11.40
C GLN A 409 -36.95 -7.44 -12.89
N ALA A 410 -38.19 -7.31 -13.36
CA ALA A 410 -38.55 -7.53 -14.76
C ALA A 410 -37.97 -6.45 -15.73
N GLU A 411 -37.45 -5.36 -15.21
CA GLU A 411 -36.89 -4.24 -15.99
C GLU A 411 -35.36 -4.33 -16.13
N VAL A 412 -34.71 -5.25 -15.43
CA VAL A 412 -33.28 -5.53 -15.52
C VAL A 412 -32.93 -5.98 -16.93
N LYS A 413 -31.90 -5.39 -17.49
CA LYS A 413 -31.43 -5.64 -18.87
C LYS A 413 -30.16 -6.50 -18.87
N THR A 414 -29.96 -7.22 -19.97
CA THR A 414 -28.75 -8.04 -20.14
C THR A 414 -27.52 -7.17 -20.37
N ALA A 415 -26.33 -7.74 -20.17
CA ALA A 415 -25.06 -7.06 -20.42
C ALA A 415 -24.94 -6.60 -21.88
N GLU A 416 -25.45 -7.38 -22.83
CA GLU A 416 -25.45 -7.06 -24.26
C GLU A 416 -26.34 -5.84 -24.57
N GLN A 417 -27.53 -5.78 -23.95
CA GLN A 417 -28.43 -4.63 -24.11
C GLN A 417 -27.81 -3.35 -23.55
N LEU A 418 -26.97 -3.46 -22.50
CA LEU A 418 -26.31 -2.34 -21.84
C LEU A 418 -24.89 -2.08 -22.36
N ALA A 419 -24.45 -2.85 -23.34
CA ALA A 419 -23.12 -2.69 -23.91
C ALA A 419 -22.95 -1.31 -24.56
N ILE A 420 -21.76 -0.76 -24.43
CA ILE A 420 -21.33 0.53 -24.94
C ILE A 420 -20.05 0.32 -25.74
N PRO A 421 -19.99 0.70 -27.03
CA PRO A 421 -18.78 0.54 -27.81
C PRO A 421 -17.65 1.39 -27.23
N LEU A 422 -16.46 0.78 -27.07
CA LEU A 422 -15.24 1.45 -26.65
C LEU A 422 -14.28 1.59 -27.83
N PRO A 423 -13.38 2.59 -27.82
CA PRO A 423 -12.30 2.65 -28.80
C PRO A 423 -11.44 1.38 -28.77
N ALA A 424 -11.01 0.91 -29.94
CA ALA A 424 -10.18 -0.31 -30.03
C ALA A 424 -8.86 -0.18 -29.28
N ASN A 425 -8.34 1.02 -29.13
CA ASN A 425 -7.12 1.38 -28.39
C ASN A 425 -7.42 2.02 -27.03
N ASN A 426 -8.57 1.70 -26.40
CA ASN A 426 -8.87 2.21 -25.07
C ASN A 426 -7.71 1.91 -24.11
N ALA A 427 -7.24 2.94 -23.41
CA ALA A 427 -6.12 2.80 -22.51
C ALA A 427 -6.44 1.84 -21.34
N THR A 428 -5.41 1.23 -20.81
CA THR A 428 -5.45 0.37 -19.62
C THR A 428 -4.38 0.82 -18.64
N LEU A 429 -4.45 0.38 -17.37
CA LEU A 429 -3.42 0.68 -16.37
C LEU A 429 -2.03 0.29 -16.88
N ASN A 430 -1.90 -0.89 -17.51
CA ASN A 430 -0.63 -1.34 -18.07
C ASN A 430 -0.19 -0.51 -19.29
N SER A 431 -1.08 -0.16 -20.23
CA SER A 431 -0.68 0.65 -21.38
C SER A 431 -0.22 2.05 -20.96
N LEU A 432 -0.89 2.66 -19.99
CA LEU A 432 -0.47 3.93 -19.40
C LEU A 432 0.93 3.83 -18.76
N ALA A 433 1.19 2.75 -18.03
CA ALA A 433 2.51 2.51 -17.44
C ALA A 433 3.60 2.30 -18.50
N ARG A 434 3.30 1.54 -19.58
CA ARG A 434 4.21 1.37 -20.72
C ARG A 434 4.55 2.69 -21.40
N ASP A 435 3.56 3.55 -21.60
CA ASP A 435 3.78 4.86 -22.21
C ASP A 435 4.70 5.74 -21.35
N LEU A 436 4.51 5.75 -20.05
CA LEU A 436 5.40 6.44 -19.12
C LEU A 436 6.82 5.85 -19.13
N ALA A 437 6.94 4.53 -19.08
CA ALA A 437 8.21 3.83 -18.98
C ALA A 437 9.13 4.01 -20.22
N ARG A 438 8.59 4.37 -21.39
CA ARG A 438 9.39 4.56 -22.63
C ARG A 438 10.55 5.52 -22.43
N ASN A 439 10.34 6.60 -21.68
CA ASN A 439 11.30 7.67 -21.49
C ASN A 439 11.95 7.67 -20.09
N LEU A 440 11.85 6.54 -19.35
CA LEU A 440 12.45 6.38 -18.03
C LEU A 440 13.67 5.45 -18.07
N PRO A 441 14.66 5.57 -17.19
CA PRO A 441 14.85 6.73 -16.29
C PRO A 441 15.05 8.03 -17.07
N ARG A 442 14.68 9.16 -16.46
CA ARG A 442 14.83 10.48 -17.10
C ARG A 442 16.30 10.83 -17.25
N ARG A 443 16.74 11.13 -18.48
CA ARG A 443 18.16 11.37 -18.81
C ARG A 443 18.77 12.52 -18.01
N GLU A 444 18.03 13.58 -17.77
CA GLU A 444 18.46 14.72 -16.98
C GLU A 444 18.60 14.44 -15.48
N LYS A 445 18.12 13.28 -15.04
CA LYS A 445 18.10 12.88 -13.62
C LYS A 445 18.97 11.65 -13.34
N THR A 446 19.67 11.12 -14.32
CA THR A 446 20.46 9.90 -14.18
C THR A 446 21.80 9.99 -14.91
N PHE A 447 22.68 9.06 -14.64
CA PHE A 447 23.99 8.93 -15.26
C PHE A 447 24.08 7.60 -16.04
N THR A 448 24.96 7.56 -17.04
CA THR A 448 25.06 6.44 -17.97
C THR A 448 26.42 5.74 -17.99
N ASP A 449 27.42 6.30 -17.30
CA ASP A 449 28.77 5.79 -17.28
C ASP A 449 29.43 5.85 -15.88
N GLN A 450 30.47 5.06 -15.68
CA GLN A 450 31.16 4.93 -14.39
C GLN A 450 31.90 6.20 -13.97
N LYS A 451 32.38 7.02 -14.90
CA LYS A 451 33.10 8.27 -14.59
C LYS A 451 32.11 9.29 -13.98
N THR A 452 30.96 9.43 -14.60
CA THR A 452 29.88 10.31 -14.11
C THR A 452 29.34 9.79 -12.78
N ALA A 453 29.18 8.47 -12.63
CA ALA A 453 28.76 7.83 -11.38
C ALA A 453 29.75 8.10 -10.24
N GLY A 454 31.06 8.08 -10.52
CA GLY A 454 32.10 8.40 -9.54
C GLY A 454 32.02 9.83 -9.01
N ALA A 455 31.73 10.80 -9.88
CA ALA A 455 31.60 12.20 -9.52
C ALA A 455 30.34 12.51 -8.70
N TRP A 456 29.23 11.89 -9.04
CA TRP A 456 27.90 12.15 -8.46
C TRP A 456 27.39 11.03 -7.53
N GLY A 457 28.20 9.98 -7.32
CA GLY A 457 27.82 8.80 -6.57
C GLY A 457 27.22 9.06 -5.19
N PRO A 458 27.81 9.92 -4.33
CA PRO A 458 27.26 10.22 -3.01
C PRO A 458 25.85 10.81 -3.07
N ASP A 459 25.60 11.78 -3.95
CA ASP A 459 24.29 12.41 -4.09
C ASP A 459 23.24 11.43 -4.63
N HIS A 460 23.62 10.59 -5.59
CA HIS A 460 22.73 9.58 -6.14
C HIS A 460 22.45 8.43 -5.15
N ARG A 461 23.43 8.05 -4.31
CA ARG A 461 23.18 7.09 -3.22
C ARG A 461 22.21 7.65 -2.19
N LEU A 462 22.39 8.91 -1.81
CA LEU A 462 21.45 9.58 -0.91
C LEU A 462 20.04 9.63 -1.53
N HIS A 463 19.95 9.97 -2.82
CA HIS A 463 18.67 9.98 -3.52
C HIS A 463 18.05 8.57 -3.60
N LEU A 464 18.83 7.53 -3.93
CA LEU A 464 18.37 6.15 -3.89
C LEU A 464 17.87 5.76 -2.50
N GLN A 465 18.62 6.09 -1.44
CA GLN A 465 18.24 5.86 -0.06
C GLN A 465 16.90 6.53 0.29
N MET A 466 16.70 7.76 -0.13
CA MET A 466 15.45 8.50 0.09
C MET A 466 14.27 7.87 -0.66
N LEU A 467 14.47 7.45 -1.91
CA LEU A 467 13.41 6.81 -2.72
C LEU A 467 12.95 5.48 -2.13
N VAL A 468 13.91 4.63 -1.74
CA VAL A 468 13.60 3.33 -1.15
C VAL A 468 13.29 3.42 0.35
N ARG A 469 13.36 4.60 0.96
CA ARG A 469 13.20 4.80 2.42
C ARG A 469 14.17 3.93 3.21
N GLY A 470 15.41 3.81 2.73
CA GLY A 470 16.45 3.03 3.39
C GLY A 470 16.82 3.60 4.75
N ALA A 471 16.89 2.74 5.77
CA ALA A 471 17.20 3.09 7.15
C ALA A 471 18.51 2.44 7.61
N ASP A 472 19.21 3.10 8.52
CA ASP A 472 20.34 2.49 9.23
C ASP A 472 19.81 1.76 10.46
N LEU A 473 19.81 0.40 10.41
CA LEU A 473 19.25 -0.44 11.45
C LEU A 473 20.35 -0.92 12.40
N ALA A 474 20.18 -0.66 13.69
CA ALA A 474 20.99 -1.28 14.74
C ALA A 474 20.69 -2.78 14.82
N VAL A 475 21.70 -3.58 15.17
CA VAL A 475 21.57 -5.04 15.28
C VAL A 475 21.80 -5.50 16.72
N SER A 476 20.84 -6.25 17.27
CA SER A 476 21.01 -7.03 18.48
C SER A 476 20.90 -8.52 18.12
N ALA A 477 21.97 -9.27 18.37
CA ALA A 477 22.07 -10.68 18.00
C ALA A 477 21.80 -11.59 19.20
N LYS A 478 20.86 -12.52 19.04
CA LYS A 478 20.58 -13.59 20.02
C LYS A 478 21.02 -14.92 19.42
N HIS A 479 22.01 -15.55 20.05
CA HIS A 479 22.43 -16.91 19.70
C HIS A 479 21.42 -17.92 20.24
N ILE A 480 20.92 -18.80 19.39
CA ILE A 480 19.86 -19.76 19.73
C ILE A 480 20.44 -21.15 19.98
N ALA A 481 21.33 -21.61 19.10
CA ALA A 481 21.96 -22.92 19.19
C ALA A 481 23.21 -22.99 18.32
N ALA A 482 24.13 -23.87 18.69
CA ALA A 482 25.26 -24.27 17.87
C ALA A 482 25.39 -25.79 17.83
N GLY A 483 26.07 -26.29 16.81
CA GLY A 483 26.37 -27.71 16.66
C GLY A 483 27.55 -27.92 15.72
N GLU A 484 28.12 -29.11 15.81
CA GLU A 484 29.15 -29.56 14.88
C GLU A 484 28.86 -31.02 14.53
N LYS A 485 28.90 -31.34 13.25
CA LYS A 485 28.77 -32.71 12.76
C LYS A 485 29.64 -32.90 11.54
N ASP A 486 30.52 -33.87 11.59
CA ASP A 486 31.40 -34.26 10.49
C ASP A 486 32.19 -33.06 9.89
N GLY A 487 32.66 -32.14 10.75
CA GLY A 487 33.39 -30.94 10.37
C GLY A 487 32.54 -29.79 9.88
N LEU A 488 31.22 -29.96 9.78
CA LEU A 488 30.28 -28.88 9.51
C LEU A 488 29.87 -28.20 10.82
N TRP A 489 30.28 -26.96 11.00
CA TRP A 489 29.87 -26.10 12.08
C TRP A 489 28.59 -25.38 11.70
N THR A 490 27.61 -25.33 12.62
CA THR A 490 26.34 -24.64 12.46
C THR A 490 26.06 -23.77 13.67
N SER A 491 25.60 -22.53 13.45
CA SER A 491 25.07 -21.66 14.49
C SER A 491 23.77 -21.03 14.01
N HIS A 492 22.83 -20.86 14.94
CA HIS A 492 21.50 -20.35 14.67
C HIS A 492 21.30 -19.05 15.43
N TRP A 493 20.89 -18.00 14.75
CA TRP A 493 20.78 -16.66 15.26
C TRP A 493 19.41 -16.06 15.00
N GLN A 494 18.90 -15.28 15.95
CA GLN A 494 17.86 -14.31 15.74
C GLN A 494 18.49 -12.91 15.79
N LEU A 495 18.40 -12.15 14.71
CA LEU A 495 18.90 -10.78 14.67
C LEU A 495 17.72 -9.82 14.81
N ARG A 496 17.67 -9.06 15.93
CA ARG A 496 16.72 -7.99 16.12
C ARG A 496 17.25 -6.73 15.45
N LEU A 497 16.56 -6.25 14.41
CA LEU A 497 16.98 -5.14 13.55
C LEU A 497 16.08 -3.92 13.76
N GLY A 498 16.68 -2.78 14.11
CA GLY A 498 15.97 -1.51 14.33
C GLY A 498 14.94 -1.52 15.47
N GLY A 499 14.84 -2.60 16.21
CA GLY A 499 13.80 -2.78 17.22
C GLY A 499 12.45 -3.28 16.70
N ASP A 500 12.26 -3.32 15.37
CA ASP A 500 10.99 -3.71 14.74
C ASP A 500 10.99 -5.15 14.22
N TRP A 501 12.14 -5.64 13.71
CA TRP A 501 12.20 -6.86 12.93
C TRP A 501 13.11 -7.91 13.55
N THR A 502 12.67 -9.16 13.59
CA THR A 502 13.51 -10.31 13.95
C THR A 502 13.80 -11.11 12.68
N VAL A 503 15.07 -11.13 12.26
CA VAL A 503 15.51 -11.85 11.06
C VAL A 503 16.25 -13.11 11.47
N PRO A 504 15.84 -14.30 10.98
CA PRO A 504 16.49 -15.56 11.25
C PRO A 504 17.73 -15.72 10.38
N VAL A 505 18.84 -16.13 10.98
CA VAL A 505 20.11 -16.39 10.30
C VAL A 505 20.66 -17.75 10.71
N VAL A 506 21.01 -18.58 9.72
CA VAL A 506 21.74 -19.82 9.90
C VAL A 506 23.17 -19.60 9.41
N GLU A 507 24.12 -19.70 10.34
CA GLU A 507 25.54 -19.69 10.04
C GLU A 507 26.03 -21.12 9.81
N LEU A 508 26.73 -21.34 8.70
CA LEU A 508 27.39 -22.60 8.38
C LEU A 508 28.86 -22.33 8.02
N ALA A 509 29.74 -23.19 8.49
CA ALA A 509 31.16 -23.16 8.14
C ALA A 509 31.72 -24.57 8.09
N TYR A 510 32.65 -24.81 7.15
CA TYR A 510 33.38 -26.07 7.04
C TYR A 510 34.88 -25.79 7.05
N GLY A 511 35.62 -26.41 8.01
CA GLY A 511 37.03 -26.08 8.23
C GLY A 511 37.25 -24.63 8.68
N VAL A 512 38.36 -24.02 8.28
CA VAL A 512 38.69 -22.61 8.58
C VAL A 512 38.20 -21.71 7.43
N PRO A 513 37.18 -20.88 7.65
CA PRO A 513 36.64 -20.05 6.58
C PRO A 513 37.63 -18.96 6.12
N LYS A 514 37.75 -18.76 4.81
CA LYS A 514 38.58 -17.72 4.18
C LYS A 514 37.90 -16.35 4.14
N SER A 515 36.58 -16.35 4.01
CA SER A 515 35.72 -15.15 3.98
C SER A 515 34.33 -15.47 4.49
N THR A 516 33.54 -14.43 4.77
CA THR A 516 32.11 -14.55 5.15
C THR A 516 31.23 -14.09 4.00
N VAL A 517 30.19 -14.87 3.69
CA VAL A 517 29.17 -14.53 2.70
C VAL A 517 27.78 -14.48 3.33
N VAL A 518 27.05 -13.40 3.10
CA VAL A 518 25.60 -13.32 3.37
C VAL A 518 24.88 -13.89 2.15
N PHE A 519 24.07 -14.92 2.36
CA PHE A 519 23.35 -15.63 1.31
C PHE A 519 21.84 -15.46 1.44
N ILE A 520 21.18 -15.12 0.32
CA ILE A 520 19.73 -14.90 0.26
C ILE A 520 19.19 -15.46 -1.07
N ALA A 521 18.06 -16.15 -1.01
CA ALA A 521 17.40 -16.68 -2.20
C ALA A 521 15.90 -16.39 -2.19
N ASP A 522 15.30 -16.18 -3.36
CA ASP A 522 13.85 -15.99 -3.50
C ASP A 522 13.06 -17.20 -2.94
N ALA A 523 13.63 -18.39 -3.02
CA ALA A 523 13.05 -19.62 -2.49
C ALA A 523 13.17 -19.75 -0.95
N GLY A 524 13.93 -18.85 -0.28
CA GLY A 524 14.30 -18.94 1.12
C GLY A 524 15.47 -19.88 1.40
N ARG A 525 16.10 -19.72 2.58
CA ARG A 525 17.29 -20.49 2.97
C ARG A 525 17.07 -22.01 2.98
N ALA A 526 15.88 -22.45 3.47
CA ALA A 526 15.57 -23.86 3.62
C ALA A 526 15.58 -24.68 2.31
N LYS A 527 15.45 -24.00 1.16
CA LYS A 527 15.44 -24.62 -0.18
C LYS A 527 16.74 -24.39 -0.95
N SER A 528 17.81 -23.93 -0.29
CA SER A 528 19.01 -23.43 -0.94
C SER A 528 20.27 -24.27 -0.67
N SER A 529 20.12 -25.51 -0.19
CA SER A 529 21.26 -26.39 0.14
C SER A 529 22.31 -26.47 -0.98
N PRO A 530 21.98 -26.67 -2.27
CA PRO A 530 22.99 -26.81 -3.31
C PRO A 530 23.87 -25.56 -3.48
N GLU A 531 23.30 -24.38 -3.40
CA GLU A 531 24.05 -23.13 -3.51
C GLU A 531 24.95 -22.91 -2.28
N ILE A 532 24.46 -23.27 -1.09
CA ILE A 532 25.19 -23.15 0.16
C ILE A 532 26.35 -24.15 0.21
N GLU A 533 26.13 -25.39 -0.22
CA GLU A 533 27.19 -26.41 -0.35
C GLU A 533 28.33 -25.94 -1.27
N ARG A 534 27.99 -25.31 -2.40
CA ARG A 534 28.98 -24.69 -3.28
C ARG A 534 29.82 -23.62 -2.57
N LEU A 535 29.18 -22.75 -1.80
CA LEU A 535 29.86 -21.68 -1.06
C LEU A 535 30.74 -22.23 0.06
N LEU A 536 30.30 -23.30 0.73
CA LEU A 536 31.12 -24.03 1.71
C LEU A 536 32.33 -24.67 1.04
N ALA A 537 32.17 -25.26 -0.18
CA ALA A 537 33.25 -25.81 -0.98
C ALA A 537 34.31 -24.79 -1.37
N ASP A 538 33.88 -23.55 -1.61
CA ASP A 538 34.78 -22.43 -1.87
C ASP A 538 35.53 -21.96 -0.60
N GLY A 539 35.31 -22.63 0.55
CA GLY A 539 35.91 -22.30 1.86
C GLY A 539 35.34 -21.07 2.51
N LYS A 540 34.05 -20.80 2.32
CA LYS A 540 33.38 -19.64 2.89
C LYS A 540 32.56 -19.99 4.13
N ARG A 541 32.47 -19.06 5.10
CA ARG A 541 31.41 -19.05 6.08
C ARG A 541 30.15 -18.50 5.41
N VAL A 542 29.03 -19.18 5.54
CA VAL A 542 27.76 -18.78 4.95
C VAL A 542 26.79 -18.33 6.04
N LEU A 543 26.26 -17.14 5.91
CA LEU A 543 25.15 -16.62 6.70
C LEU A 543 23.90 -16.70 5.82
N ALA A 544 23.14 -17.76 5.95
CA ALA A 544 21.90 -17.98 5.20
C ALA A 544 20.75 -17.24 5.89
N VAL A 545 20.13 -16.31 5.18
CA VAL A 545 19.21 -15.31 5.74
C VAL A 545 17.85 -15.35 5.06
N ASP A 546 16.79 -15.24 5.85
CA ASP A 546 15.44 -14.98 5.37
C ASP A 546 14.99 -13.57 5.83
N PRO A 547 15.19 -12.52 5.02
CA PRO A 547 14.75 -11.17 5.37
C PRO A 547 13.23 -11.02 5.25
N PHE A 548 12.72 -9.84 5.56
CA PHE A 548 11.31 -9.45 5.48
C PHE A 548 10.61 -10.02 4.23
N TYR A 549 9.54 -10.79 4.40
CA TYR A 549 8.76 -11.53 3.39
C TYR A 549 9.49 -12.63 2.63
N PHE A 550 10.60 -13.14 3.14
CA PHE A 550 11.29 -14.27 2.53
C PHE A 550 11.41 -15.45 3.49
N GLY A 551 11.40 -16.67 2.94
CA GLY A 551 11.60 -17.89 3.68
C GLY A 551 10.75 -17.99 4.95
N GLU A 552 11.39 -18.10 6.11
CA GLU A 552 10.70 -18.18 7.42
C GLU A 552 10.09 -16.85 7.85
N SER A 553 10.59 -15.71 7.36
CA SER A 553 10.02 -14.38 7.64
C SER A 553 8.79 -14.06 6.78
N LYS A 554 8.28 -15.04 6.04
CA LYS A 554 7.09 -14.90 5.20
C LYS A 554 5.82 -15.06 6.03
N ILE A 555 4.85 -14.19 5.82
CA ILE A 555 3.49 -14.34 6.34
C ILE A 555 2.80 -15.44 5.52
N ALA A 556 2.20 -16.41 6.18
CA ALA A 556 1.67 -17.62 5.53
C ALA A 556 0.59 -17.35 4.46
N SER A 557 -0.20 -16.28 4.64
CA SER A 557 -1.22 -15.87 3.69
C SER A 557 -1.26 -14.35 3.57
N HIS A 558 -1.66 -13.84 2.39
CA HIS A 558 -1.85 -12.41 2.15
C HIS A 558 -0.60 -11.53 2.38
N ASP A 559 0.59 -12.09 2.27
CA ASP A 559 1.86 -11.39 2.51
C ASP A 559 2.03 -10.13 1.63
N TRP A 560 1.64 -10.19 0.35
CA TRP A 560 1.69 -9.06 -0.56
C TRP A 560 0.75 -7.90 -0.12
N LEU A 561 -0.40 -8.21 0.48
CA LEU A 561 -1.32 -7.19 1.00
C LEU A 561 -0.71 -6.44 2.19
N PHE A 562 0.03 -7.13 3.07
CA PHE A 562 0.78 -6.46 4.13
C PHE A 562 1.92 -5.59 3.59
N ALA A 563 2.56 -6.00 2.49
CA ALA A 563 3.60 -5.20 1.85
C ALA A 563 3.04 -3.89 1.28
N ILE A 564 1.87 -3.92 0.59
CA ILE A 564 1.25 -2.68 0.12
C ILE A 564 0.66 -1.85 1.26
N LEU A 565 0.22 -2.47 2.36
CA LEU A 565 -0.20 -1.74 3.55
C LEU A 565 0.99 -1.01 4.22
N ALA A 566 2.17 -1.64 4.29
CA ALA A 566 3.41 -0.96 4.69
C ALA A 566 3.76 0.19 3.73
N ALA A 567 3.57 0.01 2.42
CA ALA A 567 3.77 1.09 1.46
C ALA A 567 2.77 2.25 1.66
N ALA A 568 1.54 1.96 2.08
CA ALA A 568 0.56 2.99 2.40
C ALA A 568 0.97 3.85 3.60
N THR A 569 1.72 3.30 4.58
CA THR A 569 2.24 4.07 5.72
C THR A 569 3.49 4.90 5.40
N GLY A 570 3.89 4.98 4.13
CA GLY A 570 5.04 5.78 3.70
C GLY A 570 6.34 5.00 3.58
N GLU A 571 6.34 3.73 3.96
CA GLU A 571 7.50 2.86 3.87
C GLU A 571 7.66 2.23 2.48
N ARG A 572 8.79 1.59 2.26
CA ARG A 572 9.04 0.84 1.02
C ARG A 572 9.53 -0.56 1.37
N PRO A 573 8.78 -1.63 1.06
CA PRO A 573 9.21 -3.00 1.33
C PRO A 573 10.62 -3.31 0.79
N LEU A 574 10.94 -2.78 -0.40
CA LEU A 574 12.27 -2.86 -1.01
C LEU A 574 13.37 -2.24 -0.13
N GLY A 575 13.07 -1.09 0.48
CA GLY A 575 13.99 -0.40 1.38
C GLY A 575 14.13 -1.10 2.73
N ILE A 576 13.07 -1.67 3.27
CA ILE A 576 13.12 -2.49 4.50
C ILE A 576 14.07 -3.67 4.28
N GLN A 577 13.90 -4.42 3.19
CA GLN A 577 14.75 -5.56 2.85
C GLN A 577 16.21 -5.16 2.63
N ALA A 578 16.46 -4.10 1.85
CA ALA A 578 17.81 -3.61 1.60
C ALA A 578 18.50 -3.15 2.89
N SER A 579 17.78 -2.48 3.79
CA SER A 579 18.27 -2.02 5.09
C SER A 579 18.62 -3.19 6.01
N GLN A 580 17.79 -4.25 6.01
CA GLN A 580 18.07 -5.47 6.76
C GLN A 580 19.34 -6.16 6.26
N VAL A 581 19.51 -6.28 4.94
CA VAL A 581 20.71 -6.89 4.34
C VAL A 581 21.96 -6.08 4.68
N ALA A 582 21.90 -4.76 4.58
CA ALA A 582 23.01 -3.88 4.95
C ALA A 582 23.40 -4.02 6.44
N ALA A 583 22.41 -4.07 7.34
CA ALA A 583 22.61 -4.26 8.77
C ALA A 583 23.24 -5.63 9.08
N ILE A 584 22.76 -6.70 8.44
CA ILE A 584 23.31 -8.06 8.59
C ILE A 584 24.75 -8.13 8.05
N ALA A 585 25.04 -7.43 6.96
CA ALA A 585 26.39 -7.36 6.42
C ALA A 585 27.36 -6.67 7.39
N ARG A 586 26.95 -5.55 8.03
CA ARG A 586 27.72 -4.88 9.09
C ARG A 586 27.94 -5.80 10.27
N TRP A 587 26.88 -6.45 10.78
CA TRP A 587 26.99 -7.41 11.86
C TRP A 587 27.94 -8.56 11.50
N GLY A 588 27.84 -9.16 10.31
CA GLY A 588 28.71 -10.25 9.87
C GLY A 588 30.18 -9.83 9.79
N ARG A 589 30.47 -8.65 9.26
CA ARG A 589 31.81 -8.07 9.23
C ARG A 589 32.40 -7.92 10.63
N ASP A 590 31.63 -7.35 11.56
CA ASP A 590 32.09 -7.00 12.89
C ASP A 590 32.17 -8.23 13.82
N GLN A 591 31.25 -9.18 13.65
CA GLN A 591 31.19 -10.44 14.40
C GLN A 591 32.38 -11.36 14.05
N PHE A 592 32.69 -11.51 12.78
CA PHE A 592 33.68 -12.50 12.32
C PHE A 592 35.04 -11.90 12.00
N ARG A 593 35.14 -10.58 11.85
CA ARG A 593 36.39 -9.81 11.65
C ARG A 593 37.26 -10.32 10.50
N GLN A 594 36.64 -10.83 9.42
CA GLN A 594 37.32 -11.33 8.22
C GLN A 594 37.32 -10.30 7.07
N GLY A 595 37.13 -9.02 7.39
CA GLY A 595 36.96 -7.95 6.40
C GLY A 595 35.53 -7.78 5.93
N PRO A 596 35.29 -7.01 4.86
CA PRO A 596 33.97 -6.87 4.26
C PRO A 596 33.40 -8.23 3.84
N VAL A 597 32.09 -8.42 4.06
CA VAL A 597 31.43 -9.66 3.64
C VAL A 597 31.20 -9.67 2.13
N GLU A 598 31.08 -10.88 1.57
CA GLU A 598 30.49 -11.05 0.24
C GLU A 598 28.97 -11.15 0.38
N LEU A 599 28.22 -10.66 -0.60
CA LEU A 599 26.78 -10.88 -0.71
C LEU A 599 26.52 -11.81 -1.88
N SER A 600 25.73 -12.87 -1.68
CA SER A 600 25.32 -13.80 -2.75
C SER A 600 23.80 -13.93 -2.76
N THR A 601 23.18 -13.72 -3.92
CA THR A 601 21.73 -13.78 -4.08
C THR A 601 21.29 -14.67 -5.23
N VAL A 602 20.10 -15.29 -5.08
CA VAL A 602 19.52 -16.17 -6.10
C VAL A 602 18.06 -15.78 -6.36
N GLY A 603 17.78 -15.28 -7.54
CA GLY A 603 16.47 -14.86 -7.99
C GLY A 603 16.34 -13.35 -8.21
N PRO A 604 15.32 -12.91 -8.97
CA PRO A 604 15.15 -11.52 -9.36
C PRO A 604 14.83 -10.60 -8.17
N ARG A 605 14.10 -11.08 -7.17
CA ARG A 605 13.67 -10.29 -6.01
C ARG A 605 14.85 -10.04 -5.07
N SER A 606 15.50 -11.10 -4.60
CA SER A 606 16.65 -11.03 -3.69
C SER A 606 17.84 -10.30 -4.33
N SER A 607 18.06 -10.48 -5.64
CA SER A 607 19.11 -9.75 -6.35
C SER A 607 18.84 -8.24 -6.43
N THR A 608 17.58 -7.81 -6.47
CA THR A 608 17.23 -6.39 -6.54
C THR A 608 17.50 -5.68 -5.21
N PHE A 609 16.97 -6.19 -4.09
CA PHE A 609 17.26 -5.53 -2.80
C PHE A 609 18.72 -5.76 -2.35
N GLY A 610 19.36 -6.87 -2.76
CA GLY A 610 20.78 -7.09 -2.55
C GLY A 610 21.66 -6.08 -3.31
N LEU A 611 21.29 -5.74 -4.54
CA LEU A 611 21.94 -4.69 -5.32
C LEU A 611 21.82 -3.32 -4.65
N ILE A 612 20.61 -2.97 -4.17
CA ILE A 612 20.37 -1.71 -3.46
C ILE A 612 21.16 -1.67 -2.14
N ALA A 613 21.13 -2.75 -1.36
CA ALA A 613 21.92 -2.86 -0.13
C ALA A 613 23.42 -2.68 -0.42
N THR A 614 23.93 -3.29 -1.50
CA THR A 614 25.33 -3.14 -1.92
C THR A 614 25.64 -1.72 -2.36
N ALA A 615 24.73 -1.04 -3.06
CA ALA A 615 24.93 0.33 -3.49
C ALA A 615 24.99 1.31 -2.30
N LEU A 616 24.17 1.08 -1.27
CA LEU A 616 24.06 1.94 -0.09
C LEU A 616 25.10 1.61 1.01
N GLU A 617 25.50 0.33 1.18
CA GLU A 617 26.45 -0.10 2.20
C GLU A 617 27.85 -0.28 1.58
N GLU A 618 28.66 0.77 1.61
CA GLU A 618 29.96 0.81 0.92
C GLU A 618 31.07 0.06 1.66
N LYS A 619 30.98 -0.10 2.98
CA LYS A 619 32.08 -0.57 3.83
C LYS A 619 31.94 -2.03 4.25
N ALA A 620 30.72 -2.50 4.44
CA ALA A 620 30.50 -3.85 4.95
C ALA A 620 30.33 -4.90 3.83
N ILE A 621 29.94 -4.49 2.62
CA ILE A 621 29.79 -5.41 1.47
C ILE A 621 30.93 -5.15 0.47
N GLY A 622 31.86 -6.09 0.34
CA GLY A 622 33.02 -5.98 -0.54
C GLY A 622 32.82 -6.50 -1.96
N LYS A 623 31.91 -7.46 -2.13
CA LYS A 623 31.62 -8.13 -3.41
C LYS A 623 30.18 -8.55 -3.47
N PHE A 624 29.55 -8.48 -4.64
CA PHE A 624 28.19 -8.93 -4.88
C PHE A 624 28.13 -9.99 -5.99
N GLU A 625 27.66 -11.19 -5.66
CA GLU A 625 27.38 -12.27 -6.60
C GLU A 625 25.86 -12.47 -6.71
N ARG A 626 25.33 -12.55 -7.93
CA ARG A 626 23.90 -12.75 -8.17
C ARG A 626 23.65 -13.79 -9.25
N LYS A 627 22.61 -14.58 -9.05
CA LYS A 627 22.15 -15.60 -10.01
C LYS A 627 20.70 -15.31 -10.40
N ASN A 628 20.41 -15.34 -11.71
CA ASN A 628 19.08 -15.05 -12.27
C ASN A 628 18.50 -13.70 -11.80
N PRO A 629 19.25 -12.58 -11.90
CA PRO A 629 18.78 -11.29 -11.45
C PRO A 629 17.70 -10.69 -12.37
N LEU A 630 16.93 -9.73 -11.84
CA LEU A 630 16.19 -8.78 -12.67
C LEU A 630 17.20 -7.90 -13.43
N THR A 631 16.97 -7.69 -14.72
CA THR A 631 17.86 -6.88 -15.58
C THR A 631 17.35 -5.47 -15.81
N SER A 632 16.04 -5.25 -15.67
CA SER A 632 15.39 -3.93 -15.75
C SER A 632 14.01 -4.00 -15.10
N PHE A 633 13.63 -2.94 -14.40
CA PHE A 633 12.28 -2.78 -13.87
C PHE A 633 11.22 -2.66 -14.99
N LYS A 634 11.61 -2.22 -16.19
CA LYS A 634 10.69 -2.16 -17.36
C LYS A 634 10.14 -3.53 -17.72
N THR A 635 10.87 -4.61 -17.47
CA THR A 635 10.39 -5.97 -17.75
C THR A 635 9.14 -6.33 -16.94
N LEU A 636 8.96 -5.73 -15.74
CA LEU A 636 7.74 -5.92 -14.94
C LEU A 636 6.52 -5.32 -15.65
N ILE A 637 6.70 -4.14 -16.27
CA ILE A 637 5.67 -3.41 -17.00
C ILE A 637 5.38 -4.10 -18.34
N ASP A 638 6.43 -4.48 -19.09
CA ASP A 638 6.31 -5.13 -20.39
C ASP A 638 5.64 -6.50 -20.31
N SER A 639 5.90 -7.25 -19.25
CA SER A 639 5.26 -8.53 -18.98
C SER A 639 3.95 -8.40 -18.18
N ASN A 640 3.49 -7.18 -17.93
CA ASN A 640 2.28 -6.88 -17.17
C ASN A 640 2.21 -7.58 -15.81
N ARG A 641 3.32 -7.57 -15.05
CA ARG A 641 3.38 -8.17 -13.73
C ARG A 641 2.51 -7.42 -12.72
N SER A 642 1.84 -8.19 -11.89
CA SER A 642 1.05 -7.66 -10.78
C SER A 642 1.92 -7.44 -9.54
N VAL A 643 1.59 -6.42 -8.75
CA VAL A 643 2.17 -6.19 -7.43
C VAL A 643 2.01 -7.41 -6.50
N ASN A 644 0.99 -8.22 -6.72
CA ASN A 644 0.71 -9.43 -5.93
C ASN A 644 1.83 -10.48 -6.01
N GLU A 645 2.64 -10.46 -7.07
CA GLU A 645 3.70 -11.43 -7.30
C GLU A 645 5.01 -11.05 -6.60
N SER A 646 5.32 -9.74 -6.54
CA SER A 646 6.58 -9.23 -6.00
C SER A 646 6.41 -7.76 -5.57
N PRO A 647 5.70 -7.50 -4.46
CA PRO A 647 5.26 -6.16 -4.07
C PRO A 647 6.42 -5.18 -3.85
N GLU A 648 7.57 -5.66 -3.38
CA GLU A 648 8.75 -4.84 -3.14
C GLU A 648 9.32 -4.23 -4.43
N LEU A 649 9.14 -4.87 -5.58
CA LEU A 649 9.68 -4.39 -6.85
C LEU A 649 8.92 -3.18 -7.43
N PHE A 650 7.74 -2.87 -6.90
CA PHE A 650 6.91 -1.74 -7.32
C PHE A 650 7.12 -0.49 -6.44
N CYS A 651 8.39 -0.21 -6.11
CA CYS A 651 8.77 0.93 -5.28
C CYS A 651 8.43 2.26 -5.98
N PHE A 652 7.62 3.10 -5.33
CA PHE A 652 7.13 4.35 -5.90
C PHE A 652 8.26 5.27 -6.38
N GLY A 653 8.21 5.63 -7.66
CA GLY A 653 9.13 6.57 -8.29
C GLY A 653 10.53 6.03 -8.57
N LEU A 654 10.81 4.75 -8.28
CA LEU A 654 12.17 4.22 -8.44
C LEU A 654 12.62 4.29 -9.91
N LEU A 655 11.79 3.83 -10.85
CA LEU A 655 12.12 3.82 -12.28
C LEU A 655 12.22 5.24 -12.87
N GLU A 656 11.65 6.24 -12.23
CA GLU A 656 11.79 7.65 -12.69
C GLU A 656 13.26 8.11 -12.70
N TYR A 657 14.06 7.56 -11.77
CA TYR A 657 15.46 7.96 -11.56
C TYR A 657 16.44 6.82 -11.79
N PHE A 658 16.08 5.59 -11.44
CA PHE A 658 16.98 4.43 -11.46
C PHE A 658 16.32 3.22 -12.09
N ASP A 659 16.97 2.63 -13.07
CA ASP A 659 16.76 1.24 -13.44
C ASP A 659 17.95 0.41 -12.92
N ILE A 660 17.94 -0.90 -13.09
CA ILE A 660 18.99 -1.81 -12.62
C ILE A 660 20.40 -1.35 -13.05
N PRO A 661 20.65 -0.98 -14.34
CA PRO A 661 21.99 -0.52 -14.74
C PRO A 661 22.50 0.72 -14.00
N GLN A 662 21.60 1.68 -13.67
CA GLN A 662 22.01 2.86 -12.92
C GLN A 662 22.39 2.54 -11.47
N ILE A 663 21.68 1.58 -10.85
CA ILE A 663 22.02 1.15 -9.49
C ILE A 663 23.35 0.35 -9.49
N GLU A 664 23.62 -0.45 -10.53
CA GLU A 664 24.89 -1.16 -10.69
C GLU A 664 26.08 -0.19 -10.73
N LEU A 665 25.95 0.95 -11.41
CA LEU A 665 26.98 1.97 -11.45
C LEU A 665 27.31 2.56 -10.08
N LEU A 666 26.35 2.60 -9.15
CA LEU A 666 26.57 3.05 -7.77
C LEU A 666 27.37 2.07 -6.92
N VAL A 667 27.47 0.81 -7.34
CA VAL A 667 28.28 -0.20 -6.63
C VAL A 667 29.77 -0.03 -6.91
N ALA A 668 30.14 0.55 -8.04
CA ALA A 668 31.56 0.73 -8.40
C ALA A 668 32.36 1.48 -7.31
N PRO A 669 33.64 1.11 -7.08
CA PRO A 669 34.47 0.17 -7.85
C PRO A 669 34.34 -1.32 -7.43
N ARG A 670 33.41 -1.66 -6.54
CA ARG A 670 33.22 -3.04 -6.05
C ARG A 670 32.68 -3.95 -7.17
N GLN A 671 33.07 -5.21 -7.10
CA GLN A 671 32.76 -6.19 -8.13
C GLN A 671 31.31 -6.71 -8.01
N ILE A 672 30.59 -6.70 -9.13
CA ILE A 672 29.35 -7.45 -9.32
C ILE A 672 29.65 -8.64 -10.23
N VAL A 673 29.30 -9.85 -9.78
CA VAL A 673 29.41 -11.09 -10.56
C VAL A 673 28.01 -11.61 -10.84
N THR A 674 27.65 -11.77 -12.11
CA THR A 674 26.36 -12.35 -12.52
C THR A 674 26.61 -13.78 -13.04
N ARG A 675 25.84 -14.75 -12.54
CA ARG A 675 25.87 -16.15 -12.95
C ARG A 675 24.54 -16.59 -13.56
#